data_f3de25e83c020c98fc521103f717085e
#
_entry.id   f3de25e83c020c98fc521103f717085e
#
_cell.length_a   1.000
_cell.length_b   1.000
_cell.length_c   1.000
_cell.angle_alpha   90.00
_cell.angle_beta   90.00
_cell.angle_gamma   90.00
#
_symmetry.space_group_name_H-M   'P 1'
#
loop_
_entity.id
_entity.type
_entity.pdbx_description
1 polymer ?
#
loop_
_entity_poly.entity_id
_entity_poly.type
_entity_poly.pdbx_seq_one_letter_code
_entity_poly.pdbx_strand_id
1 'polypeptide(L)'
;FLREARINSQINHPSVVSVFDFGRTDDGIVFIAMELLDGVTLGDVVESEGALPVGNVVWLMEQVCAGIHAAHKLDVVHRDLKPNNIMVVQVTGGDTLVKVLDFGISKPLGEEDLKHTKLGMVMGTPGYLSPEQIKGVAVDPRADVYALGALLFFVLSGKRPFSGASHESIMAKQLSGDVPQLLDMSVTDPLVLSLQPVIDQAMALDREMRYGDVKTFWQALLDHSKQFEKIVIDGEGGGETQGSSGWNVIANGGLLDGALGEDVKIELQRVLKMSEGQAQQLIETSKNIVIRKNLNPKDAQRFKTVFSRIGLRVSVVEAESIEGGQDSGSLPTPGMVQPMTLTQLQRAGRQHLQSSSLVQPDLGGGSFESQRTEGNAIKAKNVLSKRVYVLLCVALLVMIGLGAGAYSPWRYQLSDIWVRDVMGEKAPRGVMSHQVKIGMSAAFQGGAKELGRAMRLGVEAYFHRVNASGGIHGRTLELNAINDGYEPSVAIKNMATFIDKESGVFSLLGNVGTPTARAILPIALRERMLVMGTFSGAEVLRKDPPDRYVFNYRASYAEETAAMIHYFVKVKKLRPERIGVFYQNDSYGRDGLSGVVDALQDYGVARENIVAASYERNTVQVETAVHQFDDKIDSLDAVVLVSTYSASAAFTRLVREQGFLGEVGNVSFVGARALAEAFQEIGGGIGENILVTQVVPMYDSYASGVLQYREDFSRFFPNEEPGFVSLEGYIVAALFCEALQRVGRYFTIDDVVGALESFSSVELGVGQPLSFHVSDHQASHQVWGSRITADGVFEEVDLNKVRL
;
A
#
# COMPACT_ATOMS: atom_id res chain seq x y z
N PHE A 1 -3.88 -29.37 7.89
CA PHE A 1 -3.14 -28.22 8.39
C PHE A 1 -2.27 -27.55 7.33
N LEU A 2 -1.20 -28.18 6.78
CA LEU A 2 -0.31 -27.57 5.79
C LEU A 2 -1.02 -27.16 4.49
N ARG A 3 -2.04 -27.91 4.06
CA ARG A 3 -2.86 -27.56 2.91
C ARG A 3 -3.70 -26.31 3.18
N GLU A 4 -4.28 -26.20 4.36
CA GLU A 4 -5.07 -25.05 4.79
C GLU A 4 -4.20 -23.83 5.01
N ALA A 5 -3.05 -23.99 5.65
CA ALA A 5 -2.06 -22.92 5.80
C ALA A 5 -1.60 -22.36 4.42
N ARG A 6 -1.40 -23.26 3.43
CA ARG A 6 -1.06 -22.87 2.06
C ARG A 6 -2.17 -22.04 1.39
N ILE A 7 -3.44 -22.43 1.60
CA ILE A 7 -4.57 -21.68 1.01
C ILE A 7 -4.71 -20.33 1.72
N ASN A 8 -4.57 -20.28 3.04
CA ASN A 8 -4.63 -19.05 3.82
C ASN A 8 -3.50 -18.07 3.46
N SER A 9 -2.30 -18.54 3.13
CA SER A 9 -1.19 -17.69 2.66
C SER A 9 -1.46 -17.03 1.30
N GLN A 10 -2.49 -17.45 0.57
CA GLN A 10 -2.91 -16.83 -0.70
C GLN A 10 -3.92 -15.71 -0.51
N ILE A 11 -4.47 -15.53 0.71
CA ILE A 11 -5.42 -14.46 0.98
C ILE A 11 -4.63 -13.16 1.20
N ASN A 12 -4.50 -12.36 0.17
CA ASN A 12 -3.84 -11.06 0.24
C ASN A 12 -4.90 -9.95 0.35
N HIS A 13 -5.19 -9.52 1.59
CA HIS A 13 -6.14 -8.44 1.86
C HIS A 13 -5.72 -7.66 3.11
N PRO A 14 -5.78 -6.31 3.11
CA PRO A 14 -5.35 -5.50 4.26
C PRO A 14 -6.08 -5.82 5.56
N SER A 15 -7.31 -6.32 5.49
CA SER A 15 -8.09 -6.74 6.67
C SER A 15 -7.98 -8.24 7.00
N VAL A 16 -6.98 -8.94 6.46
CA VAL A 16 -6.66 -10.34 6.81
C VAL A 16 -5.21 -10.38 7.29
N VAL A 17 -4.93 -11.19 8.31
CA VAL A 17 -3.57 -11.40 8.78
C VAL A 17 -2.71 -12.03 7.69
N SER A 18 -1.52 -11.46 7.45
CA SER A 18 -0.59 -12.00 6.45
C SER A 18 0.15 -13.21 7.02
N VAL A 19 0.10 -14.34 6.32
CA VAL A 19 0.88 -15.54 6.66
C VAL A 19 2.16 -15.52 5.83
N PHE A 20 3.31 -15.44 6.50
CA PHE A 20 4.62 -15.35 5.86
C PHE A 20 5.19 -16.72 5.53
N ASP A 21 5.02 -17.69 6.46
CA ASP A 21 5.57 -19.01 6.30
C ASP A 21 4.76 -20.04 7.10
N PHE A 22 4.84 -21.30 6.71
CA PHE A 22 4.25 -22.40 7.43
C PHE A 22 5.03 -23.69 7.11
N GLY A 23 5.18 -24.55 8.08
CA GLY A 23 5.97 -25.74 7.87
C GLY A 23 5.91 -26.72 9.03
N ARG A 24 6.85 -27.65 9.01
CA ARG A 24 7.08 -28.61 10.06
C ARG A 24 8.57 -28.62 10.37
N THR A 25 8.94 -28.46 11.63
CA THR A 25 10.31 -28.56 12.10
C THR A 25 10.80 -30.02 12.06
N ASP A 26 12.11 -30.23 12.14
CA ASP A 26 12.73 -31.58 12.11
C ASP A 26 12.25 -32.50 13.27
N ASP A 27 11.89 -31.91 14.40
CA ASP A 27 11.30 -32.59 15.57
C ASP A 27 9.79 -32.79 15.47
N GLY A 28 9.19 -32.41 14.33
CA GLY A 28 7.80 -32.70 13.97
C GLY A 28 6.78 -31.65 14.40
N ILE A 29 7.20 -30.50 14.96
CA ILE A 29 6.31 -29.40 15.35
C ILE A 29 5.83 -28.68 14.10
N VAL A 30 4.53 -28.46 14.01
CA VAL A 30 3.92 -27.70 12.91
C VAL A 30 3.82 -26.23 13.32
N PHE A 31 4.27 -25.32 12.46
CA PHE A 31 4.25 -23.89 12.73
C PHE A 31 3.61 -23.08 11.59
N ILE A 32 3.13 -21.90 11.93
CA ILE A 32 2.75 -20.84 11.00
C ILE A 32 3.41 -19.57 11.49
N ALA A 33 4.15 -18.90 10.63
CA ALA A 33 4.68 -17.56 10.85
C ALA A 33 3.76 -16.54 10.20
N MET A 34 3.32 -15.54 10.96
CA MET A 34 2.41 -14.51 10.49
C MET A 34 2.86 -13.13 10.96
N GLU A 35 2.31 -12.08 10.40
CA GLU A 35 2.58 -10.71 10.82
C GLU A 35 2.31 -10.54 12.33
N LEU A 36 3.21 -9.84 13.01
CA LEU A 36 3.03 -9.47 14.41
C LEU A 36 2.16 -8.20 14.49
N LEU A 37 0.99 -8.32 15.07
CA LEU A 37 0.03 -7.23 15.17
C LEU A 37 0.16 -6.53 16.52
N ASP A 38 0.34 -5.21 16.49
CA ASP A 38 0.24 -4.36 17.68
C ASP A 38 -1.17 -3.80 17.78
N GLY A 39 -2.00 -4.40 18.62
CA GLY A 39 -3.41 -4.07 18.71
C GLY A 39 -4.13 -4.87 19.81
N VAL A 40 -5.42 -4.67 19.89
CA VAL A 40 -6.31 -5.35 20.85
C VAL A 40 -7.38 -6.13 20.09
N THR A 41 -7.88 -7.22 20.69
CA THR A 41 -8.98 -7.97 20.07
C THR A 41 -10.28 -7.16 20.14
N LEU A 42 -11.18 -7.40 19.20
CA LEU A 42 -12.52 -6.81 19.24
C LEU A 42 -13.28 -7.22 20.51
N GLY A 43 -12.99 -8.40 21.06
CA GLY A 43 -13.52 -8.84 22.35
C GLY A 43 -13.11 -7.88 23.47
N ASP A 44 -11.81 -7.56 23.57
CA ASP A 44 -11.27 -6.66 24.59
C ASP A 44 -11.84 -5.22 24.41
N VAL A 45 -11.99 -4.74 23.19
CA VAL A 45 -12.60 -3.42 22.91
C VAL A 45 -14.02 -3.37 23.46
N VAL A 46 -14.86 -4.36 23.14
CA VAL A 46 -16.26 -4.38 23.61
C VAL A 46 -16.36 -4.64 25.10
N GLU A 47 -15.46 -5.44 25.70
CA GLU A 47 -15.41 -5.62 27.17
C GLU A 47 -15.05 -4.33 27.91
N SER A 48 -14.18 -3.48 27.32
CA SER A 48 -13.77 -2.22 27.96
C SER A 48 -14.72 -1.05 27.70
N GLU A 49 -15.31 -0.96 26.50
CA GLU A 49 -16.12 0.19 26.07
C GLU A 49 -17.63 -0.09 26.11
N GLY A 50 -18.05 -1.34 26.20
CA GLY A 50 -19.44 -1.77 26.06
C GLY A 50 -19.89 -1.77 24.59
N ALA A 51 -21.18 -1.49 24.37
CA ALA A 51 -21.76 -1.38 23.03
C ALA A 51 -21.11 -0.26 22.22
N LEU A 52 -20.75 -0.56 20.97
CA LEU A 52 -20.07 0.42 20.10
C LEU A 52 -21.09 1.31 19.37
N PRO A 53 -20.76 2.61 19.14
CA PRO A 53 -21.57 3.50 18.32
C PRO A 53 -21.74 2.94 16.89
N VAL A 54 -22.94 3.10 16.28
CA VAL A 54 -23.25 2.54 14.95
C VAL A 54 -22.24 2.95 13.89
N GLY A 55 -21.73 4.18 13.90
CA GLY A 55 -20.69 4.63 12.97
C GLY A 55 -19.41 3.82 13.07
N ASN A 56 -18.99 3.45 14.29
CA ASN A 56 -17.81 2.60 14.52
C ASN A 56 -18.10 1.15 14.10
N VAL A 57 -19.32 0.67 14.35
CA VAL A 57 -19.75 -0.68 13.92
C VAL A 57 -19.74 -0.81 12.40
N VAL A 58 -20.30 0.17 11.69
CA VAL A 58 -20.32 0.17 10.23
C VAL A 58 -18.90 0.20 9.67
N TRP A 59 -18.01 1.05 10.21
CA TRP A 59 -16.60 1.11 9.80
C TRP A 59 -15.85 -0.22 10.07
N LEU A 60 -16.09 -0.85 11.21
CA LEU A 60 -15.48 -2.12 11.59
C LEU A 60 -15.97 -3.25 10.69
N MET A 61 -17.30 -3.36 10.51
CA MET A 61 -17.93 -4.42 9.72
C MET A 61 -17.57 -4.29 8.24
N GLU A 62 -17.34 -3.09 7.71
CA GLU A 62 -16.83 -2.88 6.35
C GLU A 62 -15.54 -3.66 6.11
N GLN A 63 -14.58 -3.50 7.02
CA GLN A 63 -13.26 -4.11 6.90
C GLN A 63 -13.31 -5.62 7.12
N VAL A 64 -14.06 -6.09 8.13
CA VAL A 64 -14.25 -7.52 8.37
C VAL A 64 -14.92 -8.19 7.16
N CYS A 65 -16.02 -7.63 6.66
CA CYS A 65 -16.72 -8.18 5.49
C CYS A 65 -15.83 -8.17 4.23
N ALA A 66 -15.01 -7.15 4.03
CA ALA A 66 -14.06 -7.10 2.91
C ALA A 66 -13.02 -8.22 2.99
N GLY A 67 -12.45 -8.46 4.18
CA GLY A 67 -11.50 -9.56 4.41
C GLY A 67 -12.12 -10.94 4.19
N ILE A 68 -13.31 -11.20 4.76
CA ILE A 68 -14.03 -12.47 4.58
C ILE A 68 -14.43 -12.67 3.12
N HIS A 69 -14.90 -11.62 2.44
CA HIS A 69 -15.23 -11.72 1.01
C HIS A 69 -14.00 -12.06 0.15
N ALA A 70 -12.82 -11.51 0.48
CA ALA A 70 -11.59 -11.85 -0.22
C ALA A 70 -11.22 -13.32 -0.06
N ALA A 71 -11.42 -13.90 1.14
CA ALA A 71 -11.24 -15.32 1.40
C ALA A 71 -12.24 -16.19 0.63
N HIS A 72 -13.52 -15.82 0.64
CA HIS A 72 -14.57 -16.56 -0.09
C HIS A 72 -14.34 -16.62 -1.60
N LYS A 73 -13.69 -15.61 -2.20
CA LYS A 73 -13.29 -15.65 -3.62
C LYS A 73 -12.24 -16.73 -3.93
N LEU A 74 -11.54 -17.22 -2.94
CA LEU A 74 -10.57 -18.30 -3.02
C LEU A 74 -11.14 -19.63 -2.50
N ASP A 75 -12.47 -19.73 -2.35
CA ASP A 75 -13.20 -20.86 -1.79
C ASP A 75 -12.79 -21.19 -0.34
N VAL A 76 -12.29 -20.21 0.41
CA VAL A 76 -11.90 -20.33 1.83
C VAL A 76 -13.03 -19.81 2.71
N VAL A 77 -13.60 -20.68 3.54
CA VAL A 77 -14.58 -20.34 4.58
C VAL A 77 -13.85 -20.24 5.93
N HIS A 78 -14.08 -19.18 6.68
CA HIS A 78 -13.37 -18.92 7.93
C HIS A 78 -13.72 -19.93 9.05
N ARG A 79 -14.98 -20.28 9.23
CA ARG A 79 -15.52 -21.30 10.13
C ARG A 79 -15.34 -21.07 11.66
N ASP A 80 -14.57 -20.09 12.08
CA ASP A 80 -14.35 -19.73 13.50
C ASP A 80 -14.32 -18.20 13.70
N LEU A 81 -15.19 -17.48 12.99
CA LEU A 81 -15.29 -16.04 13.11
C LEU A 81 -15.92 -15.67 14.45
N LYS A 82 -15.15 -14.91 15.26
CA LYS A 82 -15.52 -14.49 16.62
C LYS A 82 -14.76 -13.22 17.01
N PRO A 83 -15.16 -12.51 18.08
CA PRO A 83 -14.50 -11.25 18.47
C PRO A 83 -12.99 -11.38 18.74
N ASN A 84 -12.53 -12.52 19.28
CA ASN A 84 -11.12 -12.75 19.58
C ASN A 84 -10.26 -13.02 18.31
N ASN A 85 -10.90 -13.38 17.19
CA ASN A 85 -10.23 -13.55 15.89
C ASN A 85 -10.31 -12.30 15.02
N ILE A 86 -10.63 -11.16 15.63
CA ILE A 86 -10.63 -9.85 14.96
C ILE A 86 -9.80 -8.91 15.82
N MET A 87 -8.73 -8.37 15.27
CA MET A 87 -7.90 -7.38 15.94
C MET A 87 -8.14 -5.98 15.40
N VAL A 88 -8.18 -5.03 16.31
CA VAL A 88 -8.17 -3.60 16.04
C VAL A 88 -6.74 -3.12 16.27
N VAL A 89 -6.06 -2.82 15.18
CA VAL A 89 -4.62 -2.53 15.15
C VAL A 89 -4.42 -1.03 14.93
N GLN A 90 -3.52 -0.43 15.69
CA GLN A 90 -3.08 0.94 15.45
C GLN A 90 -1.93 0.92 14.45
N VAL A 91 -2.12 1.55 13.30
CA VAL A 91 -1.04 1.68 12.31
C VAL A 91 -0.24 2.95 12.59
N THR A 92 1.06 2.90 12.32
CA THR A 92 1.97 4.04 12.44
C THR A 92 1.41 5.22 11.63
N GLY A 93 1.01 6.30 12.31
CA GLY A 93 0.31 7.45 11.69
C GLY A 93 -1.04 7.78 12.35
N GLY A 94 -1.50 6.93 13.29
CA GLY A 94 -2.74 7.16 14.06
C GLY A 94 -4.01 6.62 13.39
N ASP A 95 -3.90 5.95 12.27
CA ASP A 95 -5.01 5.24 11.63
C ASP A 95 -5.26 3.89 12.32
N THR A 96 -6.52 3.48 12.36
CA THR A 96 -6.92 2.20 12.93
C THR A 96 -7.33 1.25 11.80
N LEU A 97 -6.79 0.03 11.81
CA LEU A 97 -7.10 -1.02 10.85
C LEU A 97 -7.73 -2.21 11.58
N VAL A 98 -8.60 -2.94 10.89
CA VAL A 98 -9.17 -4.19 11.40
C VAL A 98 -8.57 -5.36 10.67
N LYS A 99 -8.06 -6.34 11.42
CA LYS A 99 -7.44 -7.56 10.90
C LYS A 99 -8.21 -8.79 11.36
N VAL A 100 -8.61 -9.65 10.42
CA VAL A 100 -9.20 -10.96 10.68
C VAL A 100 -8.08 -11.98 10.78
N LEU A 101 -8.09 -12.78 11.86
CA LEU A 101 -7.10 -13.80 12.19
C LEU A 101 -7.65 -15.21 11.92
N ASP A 102 -6.78 -16.20 11.88
CA ASP A 102 -7.05 -17.65 12.06
C ASP A 102 -8.20 -18.23 11.21
N PHE A 103 -8.06 -18.16 9.88
CA PHE A 103 -8.95 -18.87 8.99
C PHE A 103 -8.84 -20.39 9.20
N GLY A 104 -9.77 -20.98 9.93
CA GLY A 104 -10.10 -22.40 10.07
C GLY A 104 -9.00 -23.48 10.07
N ILE A 105 -7.77 -23.13 10.37
CA ILE A 105 -6.54 -23.92 10.20
C ILE A 105 -6.55 -25.27 10.96
N SER A 106 -7.52 -25.50 11.84
CA SER A 106 -7.55 -26.67 12.74
C SER A 106 -8.72 -27.62 12.53
N LYS A 107 -9.51 -27.50 11.45
CA LYS A 107 -10.72 -28.33 11.27
C LYS A 107 -10.58 -29.31 10.09
N PRO A 108 -10.84 -30.64 10.28
CA PRO A 108 -10.70 -31.61 9.22
C PRO A 108 -11.67 -31.38 8.04
N LEU A 109 -11.18 -31.51 6.82
CA LEU A 109 -11.89 -31.38 5.55
C LEU A 109 -12.10 -32.78 4.91
N GLY A 110 -12.93 -33.64 5.44
CA GLY A 110 -13.23 -34.90 4.75
C GLY A 110 -14.36 -35.70 5.37
N GLU A 111 -15.22 -36.26 4.52
CA GLU A 111 -16.25 -37.21 4.95
C GLU A 111 -15.69 -38.48 5.63
N GLU A 112 -14.41 -38.81 5.43
CA GLU A 112 -13.75 -39.94 6.06
C GLU A 112 -13.29 -39.67 7.50
N ASP A 113 -12.95 -38.41 7.84
CA ASP A 113 -12.51 -38.04 9.20
C ASP A 113 -13.66 -37.88 10.20
N LEU A 114 -14.90 -37.69 9.73
CA LEU A 114 -16.11 -37.62 10.55
C LEU A 114 -16.47 -38.95 11.23
N LYS A 115 -15.92 -40.07 10.78
CA LYS A 115 -16.19 -41.39 11.35
C LYS A 115 -15.35 -41.69 12.59
N HIS A 116 -14.32 -40.91 12.90
CA HIS A 116 -13.43 -41.13 14.03
C HIS A 116 -13.53 -40.10 15.17
N THR A 117 -14.31 -39.03 15.00
CA THR A 117 -14.62 -38.12 16.11
C THR A 117 -15.70 -38.75 16.99
N LYS A 118 -15.33 -39.17 18.20
CA LYS A 118 -16.30 -39.62 19.21
C LYS A 118 -17.38 -38.56 19.40
N LEU A 119 -18.65 -38.96 19.33
CA LEU A 119 -19.81 -38.15 19.65
C LEU A 119 -19.52 -37.26 20.87
N GLY A 120 -19.47 -35.95 20.73
CA GLY A 120 -19.40 -34.99 21.83
C GLY A 120 -18.34 -33.85 21.74
N MET A 121 -17.42 -33.83 20.79
CA MET A 121 -16.46 -32.72 20.63
C MET A 121 -16.85 -31.84 19.44
N VAL A 122 -17.73 -30.87 19.65
CA VAL A 122 -17.96 -29.79 18.71
C VAL A 122 -16.79 -28.78 18.83
N MET A 123 -15.98 -28.67 17.80
CA MET A 123 -14.79 -27.81 17.77
C MET A 123 -15.19 -26.41 17.34
N GLY A 124 -15.06 -25.40 18.20
CA GLY A 124 -15.33 -23.99 17.96
C GLY A 124 -15.88 -23.28 19.19
N THR A 125 -16.01 -21.95 19.12
CA THR A 125 -16.50 -21.13 20.23
C THR A 125 -18.04 -21.08 20.24
N PRO A 126 -18.74 -21.66 21.24
CA PRO A 126 -20.19 -21.59 21.32
C PRO A 126 -20.68 -20.13 21.31
N GLY A 127 -21.80 -19.90 20.64
CA GLY A 127 -22.38 -18.57 20.48
C GLY A 127 -22.14 -17.94 19.11
N TYR A 128 -21.10 -18.35 18.37
CA TYR A 128 -20.77 -17.86 17.03
C TYR A 128 -20.82 -18.97 15.95
N LEU A 129 -20.87 -20.25 16.34
CA LEU A 129 -20.98 -21.40 15.43
C LEU A 129 -22.34 -21.38 14.72
N SER A 130 -22.32 -21.63 13.41
CA SER A 130 -23.57 -21.78 12.66
C SER A 130 -24.29 -23.09 13.00
N PRO A 131 -25.62 -23.19 12.83
CA PRO A 131 -26.38 -24.40 13.07
C PRO A 131 -25.88 -25.64 12.34
N GLU A 132 -25.40 -25.49 11.10
CA GLU A 132 -24.81 -26.56 10.31
C GLU A 132 -23.46 -27.03 10.87
N GLN A 133 -22.66 -26.13 11.45
CA GLN A 133 -21.43 -26.50 12.15
C GLN A 133 -21.71 -27.28 13.43
N ILE A 134 -22.73 -26.85 14.21
CA ILE A 134 -23.16 -27.57 15.42
C ILE A 134 -23.68 -28.96 15.07
N LYS A 135 -24.43 -29.08 13.96
CA LYS A 135 -24.97 -30.36 13.49
C LYS A 135 -23.94 -31.28 12.80
N GLY A 136 -22.71 -30.77 12.55
CA GLY A 136 -21.66 -31.50 11.86
C GLY A 136 -21.97 -31.83 10.40
N VAL A 137 -22.77 -31.00 9.73
CA VAL A 137 -23.09 -31.15 8.29
C VAL A 137 -22.21 -30.24 7.42
N ALA A 138 -22.26 -30.43 6.10
CA ALA A 138 -21.45 -29.65 5.16
C ALA A 138 -21.65 -28.13 5.32
N VAL A 139 -20.55 -27.42 5.43
CA VAL A 139 -20.45 -25.97 5.68
C VAL A 139 -20.11 -25.27 4.37
N ASP A 140 -20.85 -24.18 4.07
CA ASP A 140 -20.58 -23.29 2.95
C ASP A 140 -20.31 -21.85 3.45
N PRO A 141 -20.00 -20.85 2.57
CA PRO A 141 -19.72 -19.48 2.94
C PRO A 141 -20.77 -18.79 3.81
N ARG A 142 -22.02 -19.25 3.81
CA ARG A 142 -23.12 -18.71 4.61
C ARG A 142 -23.00 -19.03 6.11
N ALA A 143 -22.09 -19.93 6.50
CA ALA A 143 -21.74 -20.11 7.91
C ALA A 143 -21.01 -18.87 8.47
N ASP A 144 -20.16 -18.23 7.67
CA ASP A 144 -19.52 -16.97 8.07
C ASP A 144 -20.53 -15.82 8.11
N VAL A 145 -21.55 -15.81 7.26
CA VAL A 145 -22.65 -14.84 7.33
C VAL A 145 -23.40 -14.95 8.67
N TYR A 146 -23.66 -16.17 9.15
CA TYR A 146 -24.24 -16.38 10.47
C TYR A 146 -23.35 -15.81 11.59
N ALA A 147 -22.06 -16.10 11.54
CA ALA A 147 -21.09 -15.61 12.52
C ALA A 147 -20.97 -14.06 12.47
N LEU A 148 -21.06 -13.44 11.27
CA LEU A 148 -21.12 -11.98 11.11
C LEU A 148 -22.37 -11.36 11.72
N GLY A 149 -23.53 -12.03 11.63
CA GLY A 149 -24.77 -11.62 12.32
C GLY A 149 -24.61 -11.65 13.85
N ALA A 150 -24.02 -12.73 14.38
CA ALA A 150 -23.73 -12.88 15.80
C ALA A 150 -22.71 -11.83 16.30
N LEU A 151 -21.71 -11.52 15.47
CA LEU A 151 -20.73 -10.48 15.73
C LEU A 151 -21.35 -9.08 15.72
N LEU A 152 -22.22 -8.80 14.74
CA LEU A 152 -22.96 -7.54 14.65
C LEU A 152 -23.81 -7.30 15.90
N PHE A 153 -24.53 -8.34 16.35
CA PHE A 153 -25.27 -8.28 17.61
C PHE A 153 -24.34 -7.94 18.80
N PHE A 154 -23.21 -8.61 18.90
CA PHE A 154 -22.26 -8.43 20.01
C PHE A 154 -21.73 -6.99 20.08
N VAL A 155 -21.30 -6.41 18.97
CA VAL A 155 -20.75 -5.05 18.95
C VAL A 155 -21.81 -3.96 19.15
N LEU A 156 -23.07 -4.22 18.78
CA LEU A 156 -24.18 -3.28 18.97
C LEU A 156 -24.77 -3.34 20.38
N SER A 157 -24.76 -4.51 21.01
CA SER A 157 -25.36 -4.69 22.34
C SER A 157 -24.35 -4.65 23.48
N GLY A 158 -23.06 -4.85 23.20
CA GLY A 158 -22.02 -5.10 24.21
C GLY A 158 -22.15 -6.45 24.92
N LYS A 159 -23.05 -7.33 24.45
CA LYS A 159 -23.35 -8.61 25.09
C LYS A 159 -23.28 -9.77 24.11
N ARG A 160 -22.87 -10.95 24.62
CA ARG A 160 -22.81 -12.17 23.80
C ARG A 160 -24.22 -12.54 23.29
N PRO A 161 -24.34 -12.95 22.01
CA PRO A 161 -25.66 -13.27 21.43
C PRO A 161 -26.37 -14.42 22.14
N PHE A 162 -25.61 -15.41 22.62
CA PHE A 162 -26.12 -16.51 23.41
C PHE A 162 -25.29 -16.71 24.66
N SER A 163 -26.00 -16.98 25.78
CA SER A 163 -25.39 -17.27 27.08
C SER A 163 -26.05 -18.49 27.71
N GLY A 164 -25.30 -19.27 28.47
CA GLY A 164 -25.80 -20.48 29.11
C GLY A 164 -24.81 -21.04 30.16
N ALA A 165 -25.28 -21.94 31.00
CA ALA A 165 -24.48 -22.57 32.06
C ALA A 165 -23.42 -23.56 31.54
N SER A 166 -23.60 -24.06 30.34
CA SER A 166 -22.65 -24.97 29.66
C SER A 166 -22.63 -24.72 28.16
N HIS A 167 -21.61 -25.24 27.47
CA HIS A 167 -21.47 -25.16 26.02
C HIS A 167 -22.66 -25.80 25.31
N GLU A 168 -23.16 -26.93 25.82
CA GLU A 168 -24.31 -27.63 25.27
C GLU A 168 -25.59 -26.78 25.40
N SER A 169 -25.77 -26.03 26.48
CA SER A 169 -26.92 -25.16 26.67
C SER A 169 -26.89 -23.97 25.72
N ILE A 170 -25.69 -23.42 25.40
CA ILE A 170 -25.51 -22.35 24.42
C ILE A 170 -25.82 -22.87 23.01
N MET A 171 -25.29 -24.03 22.63
CA MET A 171 -25.57 -24.66 21.34
C MET A 171 -27.05 -25.03 21.18
N ALA A 172 -27.72 -25.50 22.24
CA ALA A 172 -29.15 -25.77 22.20
C ALA A 172 -29.97 -24.53 21.88
N LYS A 173 -29.61 -23.37 22.44
CA LYS A 173 -30.23 -22.09 22.13
C LYS A 173 -29.98 -21.66 20.69
N GLN A 174 -28.78 -21.89 20.15
CA GLN A 174 -28.48 -21.61 18.73
C GLN A 174 -29.31 -22.51 17.79
N LEU A 175 -29.61 -23.74 18.21
CA LEU A 175 -30.42 -24.67 17.43
C LEU A 175 -31.92 -24.49 17.59
N SER A 176 -32.41 -23.75 18.60
CA SER A 176 -33.82 -23.40 18.72
C SER A 176 -34.32 -22.48 17.61
N GLY A 177 -33.40 -21.70 17.01
CA GLY A 177 -33.76 -20.72 15.98
C GLY A 177 -34.22 -19.36 16.54
N ASP A 178 -34.16 -19.19 17.87
CA ASP A 178 -34.50 -17.93 18.52
C ASP A 178 -33.32 -16.96 18.39
N VAL A 179 -33.40 -16.03 17.44
CA VAL A 179 -32.38 -15.02 17.24
C VAL A 179 -32.43 -14.00 18.39
N PRO A 180 -31.30 -13.65 19.03
CA PRO A 180 -31.28 -12.72 20.14
C PRO A 180 -31.71 -11.33 19.71
N GLN A 181 -32.56 -10.68 20.53
CA GLN A 181 -33.10 -9.37 20.22
C GLN A 181 -32.35 -8.26 20.94
N LEU A 182 -31.96 -7.19 20.22
CA LEU A 182 -31.28 -6.01 20.78
C LEU A 182 -32.15 -5.33 21.86
N LEU A 183 -33.46 -5.33 21.68
CA LEU A 183 -34.40 -4.73 22.63
C LEU A 183 -34.33 -5.45 24.00
N ASP A 184 -34.17 -6.78 24.03
CA ASP A 184 -34.04 -7.57 25.26
C ASP A 184 -32.74 -7.29 26.01
N MET A 185 -31.77 -6.67 25.37
CA MET A 185 -30.50 -6.26 25.95
C MET A 185 -30.49 -4.82 26.49
N SER A 186 -31.67 -4.20 26.61
CA SER A 186 -31.83 -2.81 27.05
C SER A 186 -31.22 -1.77 26.10
N VAL A 187 -31.12 -2.10 24.85
CA VAL A 187 -30.74 -1.16 23.79
C VAL A 187 -31.96 -0.28 23.50
N THR A 188 -31.81 1.02 23.62
CA THR A 188 -32.88 2.00 23.42
C THR A 188 -32.65 2.93 22.23
N ASP A 189 -31.47 2.90 21.62
CA ASP A 189 -31.17 3.71 20.44
C ASP A 189 -31.96 3.20 19.22
N PRO A 190 -32.86 4.02 18.65
CA PRO A 190 -33.68 3.64 17.50
C PRO A 190 -32.85 3.24 16.28
N LEU A 191 -31.68 3.86 16.08
CA LEU A 191 -30.81 3.53 14.97
C LEU A 191 -30.21 2.12 15.16
N VAL A 192 -29.79 1.78 16.38
CA VAL A 192 -29.29 0.44 16.70
C VAL A 192 -30.39 -0.60 16.53
N LEU A 193 -31.60 -0.32 17.04
CA LEU A 193 -32.75 -1.22 16.92
C LEU A 193 -33.20 -1.44 15.46
N SER A 194 -33.01 -0.46 14.58
CA SER A 194 -33.31 -0.59 13.15
C SER A 194 -32.44 -1.62 12.41
N LEU A 195 -31.32 -2.05 13.02
CA LEU A 195 -30.41 -3.07 12.47
C LEU A 195 -30.82 -4.51 12.86
N GLN A 196 -31.85 -4.70 13.73
CA GLN A 196 -32.31 -6.03 14.11
C GLN A 196 -32.70 -6.90 12.92
N PRO A 197 -33.42 -6.42 11.87
CA PRO A 197 -33.75 -7.25 10.72
C PRO A 197 -32.53 -7.81 9.98
N VAL A 198 -31.41 -7.08 9.98
CA VAL A 198 -30.16 -7.54 9.37
C VAL A 198 -29.56 -8.71 10.18
N ILE A 199 -29.65 -8.62 11.52
CA ILE A 199 -29.22 -9.69 12.43
C ILE A 199 -30.12 -10.91 12.26
N ASP A 200 -31.44 -10.72 12.25
CA ASP A 200 -32.44 -11.80 12.13
C ASP A 200 -32.20 -12.63 10.87
N GLN A 201 -32.02 -11.95 9.75
CA GLN A 201 -31.78 -12.64 8.47
C GLN A 201 -30.41 -13.32 8.45
N ALA A 202 -29.35 -12.65 8.92
CA ALA A 202 -28.00 -13.26 8.96
C ALA A 202 -27.94 -14.50 9.83
N MET A 203 -28.67 -14.49 10.96
CA MET A 203 -28.70 -15.56 11.96
C MET A 203 -29.85 -16.56 11.77
N ALA A 204 -30.56 -16.54 10.65
CA ALA A 204 -31.62 -17.50 10.38
C ALA A 204 -31.14 -18.95 10.51
N LEU A 205 -31.97 -19.81 11.15
CA LEU A 205 -31.65 -21.22 11.39
C LEU A 205 -31.40 -21.98 10.07
N ASP A 206 -32.31 -21.74 9.09
CA ASP A 206 -32.15 -22.26 7.73
C ASP A 206 -31.20 -21.34 6.95
N ARG A 207 -30.07 -21.91 6.51
CA ARG A 207 -29.08 -21.17 5.74
C ARG A 207 -29.59 -20.61 4.42
N GLU A 208 -30.64 -21.19 3.83
CA GLU A 208 -31.26 -20.68 2.59
C GLU A 208 -32.02 -19.36 2.82
N MET A 209 -32.37 -19.07 4.07
CA MET A 209 -33.04 -17.81 4.45
C MET A 209 -32.03 -16.70 4.78
N ARG A 210 -30.74 -17.03 4.90
CA ARG A 210 -29.68 -16.03 5.14
C ARG A 210 -29.32 -15.25 3.89
N TYR A 211 -28.49 -14.23 4.06
CA TYR A 211 -27.87 -13.58 2.90
C TYR A 211 -27.02 -14.59 2.14
N GLY A 212 -27.09 -14.56 0.81
CA GLY A 212 -26.42 -15.52 -0.07
C GLY A 212 -24.90 -15.44 0.03
N ASP A 213 -24.36 -14.27 0.36
CA ASP A 213 -22.93 -14.01 0.54
C ASP A 213 -22.67 -12.83 1.50
N VAL A 214 -21.41 -12.64 1.86
CA VAL A 214 -20.97 -11.56 2.76
C VAL A 214 -21.18 -10.17 2.14
N LYS A 215 -21.14 -10.05 0.82
CA LYS A 215 -21.38 -8.77 0.13
C LYS A 215 -22.84 -8.33 0.26
N THR A 216 -23.79 -9.23 0.11
CA THR A 216 -25.22 -8.94 0.27
C THR A 216 -25.58 -8.63 1.73
N PHE A 217 -24.96 -9.32 2.70
CA PHE A 217 -25.05 -8.97 4.11
C PHE A 217 -24.53 -7.54 4.38
N TRP A 218 -23.33 -7.22 3.88
CA TRP A 218 -22.75 -5.89 4.03
C TRP A 218 -23.63 -4.79 3.42
N GLN A 219 -24.15 -5.03 2.22
CA GLN A 219 -25.03 -4.07 1.56
C GLN A 219 -26.31 -3.82 2.37
N ALA A 220 -26.92 -4.87 2.93
CA ALA A 220 -28.11 -4.74 3.77
C ALA A 220 -27.81 -3.94 5.04
N LEU A 221 -26.67 -4.18 5.71
CA LEU A 221 -26.24 -3.40 6.87
C LEU A 221 -26.06 -1.92 6.52
N LEU A 222 -25.43 -1.63 5.38
CA LEU A 222 -25.20 -0.27 4.91
C LEU A 222 -26.50 0.45 4.55
N ASP A 223 -27.44 -0.24 3.89
CA ASP A 223 -28.71 0.34 3.47
C ASP A 223 -29.60 0.66 4.67
N HIS A 224 -29.68 -0.23 5.66
CA HIS A 224 -30.44 0.04 6.89
C HIS A 224 -29.82 1.19 7.71
N SER A 225 -28.51 1.29 7.79
CA SER A 225 -27.86 2.42 8.47
C SER A 225 -28.09 3.76 7.77
N LYS A 226 -28.25 3.79 6.43
CA LYS A 226 -28.52 5.01 5.64
C LYS A 226 -29.99 5.41 5.58
N GLN A 227 -30.92 4.46 5.58
CA GLN A 227 -32.35 4.76 5.56
C GLN A 227 -32.78 5.55 6.79
N PHE A 228 -32.16 5.28 7.93
CA PHE A 228 -32.46 6.01 9.16
C PHE A 228 -31.96 7.45 9.16
N GLU A 229 -30.81 7.72 8.53
CA GLU A 229 -30.33 9.10 8.30
C GLU A 229 -31.35 9.92 7.49
N LYS A 230 -32.05 9.30 6.55
CA LYS A 230 -33.06 9.93 5.69
C LYS A 230 -34.38 10.19 6.42
N ILE A 231 -34.81 9.29 7.30
CA ILE A 231 -36.02 9.42 8.09
C ILE A 231 -35.86 10.52 9.16
N VAL A 232 -34.69 10.68 9.74
CA VAL A 232 -34.37 11.76 10.71
C VAL A 232 -34.34 13.13 10.05
N ILE A 233 -34.00 13.21 8.77
CA ILE A 233 -33.99 14.46 7.99
C ILE A 233 -35.44 14.86 7.59
N ASP A 234 -36.30 13.89 7.30
CA ASP A 234 -37.71 14.14 6.88
C ASP A 234 -38.66 14.30 8.06
N GLY A 235 -38.24 14.06 9.30
CA GLY A 235 -39.04 14.06 10.53
C GLY A 235 -39.09 15.39 11.32
N GLU A 236 -38.54 16.50 10.82
CA GLU A 236 -38.65 17.82 11.48
C GLU A 236 -40.01 18.50 11.22
N GLY A 237 -41.02 18.06 11.94
CA GLY A 237 -42.25 18.75 12.19
C GLY A 237 -42.40 19.06 13.68
N GLY A 238 -41.98 20.27 14.07
CA GLY A 238 -42.49 21.03 15.21
C GLY A 238 -42.42 20.43 16.62
N GLY A 239 -41.51 20.93 17.44
CA GLY A 239 -41.53 20.76 18.88
C GLY A 239 -40.46 21.64 19.53
N GLU A 240 -40.84 22.88 19.91
CA GLU A 240 -40.01 23.75 20.75
C GLU A 240 -39.80 23.08 22.12
N THR A 241 -38.54 22.73 22.44
CA THR A 241 -38.14 22.51 23.82
C THR A 241 -37.23 23.63 24.27
N GLN A 242 -37.75 24.43 25.19
CA GLN A 242 -37.04 25.47 25.92
C GLN A 242 -35.93 24.86 26.77
N GLY A 243 -34.72 25.49 26.66
CA GLY A 243 -33.79 25.62 27.79
C GLY A 243 -32.71 24.53 27.91
N SER A 244 -31.65 24.63 27.12
CA SER A 244 -30.30 24.31 27.60
C SER A 244 -29.30 25.25 26.92
N SER A 245 -28.39 25.88 27.67
CA SER A 245 -27.32 26.73 27.18
C SER A 245 -26.43 25.92 26.23
N GLY A 246 -26.49 26.20 24.91
CA GLY A 246 -25.66 25.60 23.91
C GLY A 246 -24.35 26.39 23.70
N TRP A 247 -23.37 25.78 23.05
CA TRP A 247 -22.11 26.41 22.68
C TRP A 247 -22.03 26.64 21.18
N ASN A 248 -21.50 27.80 20.79
CA ASN A 248 -21.30 28.13 19.37
C ASN A 248 -19.84 28.11 19.00
N VAL A 249 -19.52 27.61 17.80
CA VAL A 249 -18.18 27.69 17.19
C VAL A 249 -18.18 28.82 16.18
N ILE A 250 -17.30 29.79 16.39
CA ILE A 250 -17.21 31.03 15.64
C ILE A 250 -15.88 31.11 14.90
N ALA A 251 -15.91 31.35 13.58
CA ALA A 251 -14.73 31.78 12.85
C ALA A 251 -14.48 33.27 13.16
N ASN A 252 -13.26 33.54 13.63
CA ASN A 252 -12.86 34.88 14.03
C ASN A 252 -12.19 35.68 12.88
N GLY A 253 -12.22 35.14 11.66
CA GLY A 253 -11.54 35.69 10.51
C GLY A 253 -10.02 35.49 10.55
N GLY A 254 -9.44 35.29 9.38
CA GLY A 254 -8.00 35.06 9.18
C GLY A 254 -7.55 33.65 9.47
N LEU A 255 -6.31 33.42 9.07
CA LEU A 255 -5.61 32.13 9.21
C LEU A 255 -4.78 32.10 10.49
N LEU A 256 -4.46 30.89 10.94
CA LEU A 256 -3.41 30.68 11.93
C LEU A 256 -2.03 30.93 11.29
N ASP A 257 -1.06 31.32 12.10
CA ASP A 257 0.29 31.61 11.63
C ASP A 257 0.92 30.38 10.95
N GLY A 258 1.37 30.56 9.71
CA GLY A 258 1.93 29.49 8.87
C GLY A 258 0.95 28.74 7.98
N ALA A 259 -0.37 28.98 8.08
CA ALA A 259 -1.34 28.34 7.21
C ALA A 259 -1.41 29.03 5.83
N LEU A 260 -1.43 28.22 4.75
CA LEU A 260 -1.59 28.71 3.38
C LEU A 260 -3.08 28.86 3.04
N GLY A 261 -3.49 30.04 2.59
CA GLY A 261 -4.90 30.37 2.33
C GLY A 261 -5.59 29.45 1.33
N GLU A 262 -4.89 29.01 0.29
CA GLU A 262 -5.43 28.08 -0.71
C GLU A 262 -5.70 26.69 -0.12
N ASP A 263 -4.80 26.16 0.69
CA ASP A 263 -4.98 24.84 1.34
C ASP A 263 -6.16 24.88 2.32
N VAL A 264 -6.26 25.95 3.12
CA VAL A 264 -7.40 26.15 4.04
C VAL A 264 -8.72 26.29 3.27
N LYS A 265 -8.73 26.97 2.14
CA LYS A 265 -9.90 27.14 1.27
C LYS A 265 -10.39 25.78 0.74
N ILE A 266 -9.48 24.97 0.21
CA ILE A 266 -9.78 23.61 -0.28
C ILE A 266 -10.36 22.74 0.84
N GLU A 267 -9.74 22.76 2.01
CA GLU A 267 -10.21 21.99 3.16
C GLU A 267 -11.57 22.48 3.69
N LEU A 268 -11.84 23.78 3.69
CA LEU A 268 -13.16 24.33 4.05
C LEU A 268 -14.25 23.91 3.06
N GLN A 269 -13.97 23.95 1.76
CA GLN A 269 -14.88 23.43 0.74
C GLN A 269 -15.20 21.94 0.97
N ARG A 270 -14.19 21.14 1.29
CA ARG A 270 -14.31 19.71 1.56
C ARG A 270 -15.10 19.40 2.85
N VAL A 271 -14.73 20.05 3.95
CA VAL A 271 -15.27 19.76 5.29
C VAL A 271 -16.67 20.34 5.50
N LEU A 272 -16.93 21.54 5.00
CA LEU A 272 -18.21 22.23 5.18
C LEU A 272 -19.13 22.16 3.95
N LYS A 273 -18.68 21.51 2.86
CA LYS A 273 -19.41 21.40 1.58
C LYS A 273 -19.89 22.77 1.06
N MET A 274 -19.07 23.80 1.24
CA MET A 274 -19.39 25.17 0.81
C MET A 274 -18.73 25.49 -0.54
N SER A 275 -19.25 26.51 -1.22
CA SER A 275 -18.65 26.98 -2.48
C SER A 275 -17.31 27.69 -2.23
N GLU A 276 -16.49 27.79 -3.26
CA GLU A 276 -15.20 28.49 -3.20
C GLU A 276 -15.34 29.94 -2.69
N GLY A 277 -16.32 30.68 -3.17
CA GLY A 277 -16.60 32.04 -2.71
C GLY A 277 -16.98 32.12 -1.24
N GLN A 278 -17.69 31.13 -0.71
CA GLN A 278 -18.05 31.05 0.71
C GLN A 278 -16.84 30.72 1.58
N ALA A 279 -15.97 29.79 1.13
CA ALA A 279 -14.75 29.47 1.83
C ALA A 279 -13.78 30.67 1.86
N GLN A 280 -13.64 31.38 0.75
CA GLN A 280 -12.84 32.58 0.65
C GLN A 280 -13.37 33.68 1.60
N GLN A 281 -14.67 33.89 1.62
CA GLN A 281 -15.32 34.85 2.52
C GLN A 281 -15.08 34.53 4.00
N LEU A 282 -15.04 33.25 4.37
CA LEU A 282 -14.80 32.80 5.74
C LEU A 282 -13.36 33.07 6.19
N ILE A 283 -12.41 33.00 5.27
CA ILE A 283 -10.98 33.27 5.50
C ILE A 283 -10.70 34.77 5.58
N GLU A 284 -11.29 35.54 4.66
CA GLU A 284 -11.00 36.98 4.51
C GLU A 284 -11.84 37.89 5.43
N THR A 285 -12.89 37.34 6.04
CA THR A 285 -13.76 38.19 6.87
C THR A 285 -13.03 38.66 8.12
N SER A 286 -13.22 39.93 8.43
CA SER A 286 -12.83 40.49 9.74
C SER A 286 -13.94 40.40 10.79
N LYS A 287 -15.10 39.80 10.45
CA LYS A 287 -16.26 39.65 11.34
C LYS A 287 -16.31 38.21 11.88
N ASN A 288 -16.82 38.09 13.09
CA ASN A 288 -17.09 36.79 13.70
C ASN A 288 -18.26 36.10 13.00
N ILE A 289 -18.01 34.99 12.32
CA ILE A 289 -19.05 34.20 11.64
C ILE A 289 -19.31 32.91 12.44
N VAL A 290 -20.56 32.67 12.81
CA VAL A 290 -20.94 31.42 13.51
C VAL A 290 -20.96 30.27 12.52
N ILE A 291 -20.04 29.30 12.69
CA ILE A 291 -19.92 28.11 11.83
C ILE A 291 -20.84 26.99 12.31
N ARG A 292 -21.05 26.86 13.63
CA ARG A 292 -21.93 25.89 14.26
C ARG A 292 -22.61 26.50 15.48
N LYS A 293 -23.89 26.16 15.70
CA LYS A 293 -24.70 26.67 16.80
C LYS A 293 -25.18 25.53 17.72
N ASN A 294 -25.45 25.86 18.97
CA ASN A 294 -26.13 24.99 19.95
C ASN A 294 -25.48 23.63 20.18
N LEU A 295 -24.17 23.57 20.19
CA LEU A 295 -23.39 22.36 20.47
C LEU A 295 -23.24 22.12 21.96
N ASN A 296 -23.09 20.86 22.39
CA ASN A 296 -22.62 20.59 23.73
C ASN A 296 -21.13 20.97 23.89
N PRO A 297 -20.60 21.16 25.11
CA PRO A 297 -19.23 21.64 25.34
C PRO A 297 -18.17 20.78 24.72
N LYS A 298 -18.34 19.46 24.71
CA LYS A 298 -17.39 18.50 24.12
C LYS A 298 -17.32 18.63 22.61
N ASP A 299 -18.46 18.73 21.94
CA ASP A 299 -18.51 18.84 20.49
C ASP A 299 -18.04 20.22 20.03
N ALA A 300 -18.38 21.30 20.75
CA ALA A 300 -17.89 22.64 20.45
C ALA A 300 -16.34 22.69 20.50
N GLN A 301 -15.72 22.11 21.53
CA GLN A 301 -14.28 22.04 21.64
C GLN A 301 -13.64 21.16 20.55
N ARG A 302 -14.32 20.10 20.15
CA ARG A 302 -13.90 19.19 19.08
C ARG A 302 -13.90 19.89 17.72
N PHE A 303 -14.93 20.65 17.39
CA PHE A 303 -14.99 21.45 16.17
C PHE A 303 -13.92 22.54 16.17
N LYS A 304 -13.64 23.18 17.31
CA LYS A 304 -12.55 24.13 17.44
C LYS A 304 -11.21 23.48 17.06
N THR A 305 -10.93 22.31 17.59
CA THR A 305 -9.68 21.57 17.29
C THR A 305 -9.56 21.24 15.79
N VAL A 306 -10.65 20.79 15.16
CA VAL A 306 -10.69 20.47 13.72
C VAL A 306 -10.39 21.70 12.87
N PHE A 307 -11.12 22.80 13.11
CA PHE A 307 -10.93 24.02 12.31
C PHE A 307 -9.58 24.68 12.54
N SER A 308 -9.05 24.62 13.76
CA SER A 308 -7.68 25.08 14.02
C SER A 308 -6.62 24.22 13.31
N ARG A 309 -6.86 22.89 13.19
CA ARG A 309 -5.93 21.99 12.49
C ARG A 309 -5.86 22.26 10.99
N ILE A 310 -6.94 22.68 10.36
CA ILE A 310 -6.95 23.09 8.95
C ILE A 310 -6.47 24.53 8.75
N GLY A 311 -6.05 25.22 9.80
CA GLY A 311 -5.47 26.55 9.74
C GLY A 311 -6.45 27.71 9.86
N LEU A 312 -7.72 27.49 10.20
CA LEU A 312 -8.72 28.55 10.42
C LEU A 312 -8.71 28.99 11.89
N ARG A 313 -8.73 30.31 12.10
CA ARG A 313 -8.82 30.89 13.47
C ARG A 313 -10.27 30.83 13.96
N VAL A 314 -10.52 30.04 15.02
CA VAL A 314 -11.86 29.82 15.59
C VAL A 314 -11.89 29.93 17.11
N SER A 315 -13.03 30.38 17.64
CA SER A 315 -13.35 30.39 19.08
C SER A 315 -14.63 29.63 19.40
N VAL A 316 -14.76 29.22 20.65
CA VAL A 316 -15.96 28.58 21.20
C VAL A 316 -16.54 29.52 22.25
N VAL A 317 -17.83 29.86 22.12
CA VAL A 317 -18.54 30.80 23.02
C VAL A 317 -19.91 30.22 23.43
N GLU A 318 -20.34 30.50 24.66
CA GLU A 318 -21.68 30.12 25.11
C GLU A 318 -22.75 30.91 24.37
N ALA A 319 -23.91 30.28 24.09
CA ALA A 319 -24.96 30.89 23.27
C ALA A 319 -25.56 32.16 23.90
N GLU A 320 -25.51 32.28 25.22
CA GLU A 320 -26.03 33.46 25.94
C GLU A 320 -25.17 34.73 25.85
N SER A 321 -23.93 34.62 25.33
CA SER A 321 -22.99 35.77 25.27
C SER A 321 -23.07 36.58 23.96
N ILE A 322 -24.07 36.34 23.08
CA ILE A 322 -24.17 36.99 21.76
C ILE A 322 -25.28 38.03 21.67
N GLU A 323 -25.95 38.39 22.75
CA GLU A 323 -26.89 39.51 22.77
C GLU A 323 -26.13 40.85 22.77
N GLY A 324 -25.88 41.40 21.59
CA GLY A 324 -25.32 42.76 21.47
C GLY A 324 -24.60 43.10 20.18
N GLY A 325 -24.81 42.40 19.08
CA GLY A 325 -24.23 42.75 17.77
C GLY A 325 -25.20 42.54 16.62
N GLN A 326 -25.53 43.61 15.93
CA GLN A 326 -26.46 43.68 14.80
C GLN A 326 -26.30 42.52 13.82
N ASP A 327 -27.45 41.94 13.51
CA ASP A 327 -27.69 40.96 12.45
C ASP A 327 -26.99 41.37 11.13
N SER A 328 -25.95 40.71 10.76
CA SER A 328 -25.33 40.93 9.47
C SER A 328 -24.85 39.59 8.86
N GLY A 329 -25.77 38.98 8.11
CA GLY A 329 -25.46 37.96 7.14
C GLY A 329 -25.34 36.56 7.73
N SER A 330 -26.48 35.96 8.08
CA SER A 330 -26.55 34.49 8.10
C SER A 330 -26.32 33.98 6.68
N LEU A 331 -25.23 33.20 6.47
CA LEU A 331 -25.11 32.38 5.28
C LEU A 331 -26.35 31.48 5.18
N PRO A 332 -26.96 31.31 3.98
CA PRO A 332 -28.09 30.38 3.84
C PRO A 332 -27.65 29.02 4.39
N THR A 333 -28.42 28.50 5.28
CA THR A 333 -28.19 27.24 5.98
C THR A 333 -28.03 26.12 4.92
N PRO A 334 -26.85 25.51 4.75
CA PRO A 334 -26.79 24.23 4.07
C PRO A 334 -27.55 23.26 4.95
N GLY A 335 -28.42 22.41 4.37
CA GLY A 335 -29.25 21.48 5.11
C GLY A 335 -28.43 20.82 6.23
N MET A 336 -29.02 20.75 7.41
CA MET A 336 -28.39 20.27 8.65
C MET A 336 -27.58 19.01 8.38
N VAL A 337 -26.27 19.13 8.47
CA VAL A 337 -25.39 17.97 8.58
C VAL A 337 -25.26 17.70 10.07
N GLN A 338 -25.75 16.55 10.51
CA GLN A 338 -25.56 16.07 11.87
C GLN A 338 -24.07 16.08 12.25
N PRO A 339 -23.71 16.19 13.55
CA PRO A 339 -22.31 16.27 13.98
C PRO A 339 -21.54 15.04 13.49
N MET A 340 -20.62 15.27 12.58
CA MET A 340 -19.70 14.23 12.10
C MET A 340 -18.83 13.75 13.27
N THR A 341 -18.87 12.47 13.54
CA THR A 341 -17.93 11.82 14.45
C THR A 341 -16.52 11.85 13.85
N LEU A 342 -15.50 11.69 14.68
CA LEU A 342 -14.09 11.64 14.22
C LEU A 342 -13.91 10.64 13.05
N THR A 343 -14.69 9.55 13.05
CA THR A 343 -14.78 8.53 12.01
C THR A 343 -15.35 9.07 10.69
N GLN A 344 -16.25 10.04 10.71
CA GLN A 344 -16.80 10.66 9.48
C GLN A 344 -15.85 11.65 8.85
N LEU A 345 -15.01 12.33 9.65
CA LEU A 345 -13.91 13.17 9.17
C LEU A 345 -12.79 12.35 8.51
N GLN A 346 -12.52 11.14 9.04
CA GLN A 346 -11.62 10.17 8.44
C GLN A 346 -12.17 9.57 7.13
N ARG A 347 -13.51 9.52 6.96
CA ARG A 347 -14.18 9.09 5.71
C ARG A 347 -14.09 10.11 4.58
N ALA A 348 -13.99 11.39 4.86
CA ALA A 348 -13.86 12.43 3.82
C ALA A 348 -12.61 12.21 2.95
N GLY A 349 -11.54 11.62 3.51
CA GLY A 349 -10.35 11.20 2.76
C GLY A 349 -10.55 9.96 1.86
N ARG A 350 -11.64 9.19 2.02
CA ARG A 350 -11.89 7.94 1.28
C ARG A 350 -12.96 8.03 0.18
N GLN A 351 -13.68 9.14 0.03
CA GLN A 351 -14.75 9.24 -0.98
C GLN A 351 -14.26 9.28 -2.43
N HIS A 352 -12.95 9.40 -2.69
CA HIS A 352 -12.40 9.26 -4.03
C HIS A 352 -12.37 7.81 -4.56
N LEU A 353 -12.66 6.81 -3.73
CA LEU A 353 -12.67 5.40 -4.12
C LEU A 353 -14.06 4.82 -4.43
N GLN A 354 -15.15 5.59 -4.31
CA GLN A 354 -16.52 5.07 -4.47
C GLN A 354 -17.30 5.60 -5.67
N SER A 355 -16.72 6.35 -6.59
CA SER A 355 -17.44 6.82 -7.79
C SER A 355 -17.42 5.85 -8.98
N SER A 356 -17.04 4.59 -8.80
CA SER A 356 -17.08 3.58 -9.87
C SER A 356 -17.75 2.27 -9.44
N SER A 357 -19.02 2.30 -9.09
CA SER A 357 -19.85 1.10 -9.06
C SER A 357 -21.09 1.28 -9.96
N LEU A 358 -21.00 0.68 -11.09
CA LEU A 358 -22.02 0.17 -12.02
C LEU A 358 -23.48 0.27 -11.56
N VAL A 359 -24.21 1.12 -12.27
CA VAL A 359 -25.68 1.07 -12.35
C VAL A 359 -26.03 -0.11 -13.27
N GLN A 360 -26.64 -1.14 -12.73
CA GLN A 360 -27.38 -2.13 -13.51
C GLN A 360 -28.83 -1.67 -13.69
N PRO A 361 -29.41 -1.78 -14.88
CA PRO A 361 -30.83 -1.49 -15.06
C PRO A 361 -31.70 -2.65 -14.57
N ASP A 362 -32.71 -2.28 -13.83
CA ASP A 362 -33.77 -3.12 -13.27
C ASP A 362 -34.63 -3.71 -14.40
N LEU A 363 -34.66 -5.03 -14.51
CA LEU A 363 -35.60 -5.75 -15.35
C LEU A 363 -36.79 -6.17 -14.49
N GLY A 364 -37.78 -5.29 -14.40
CA GLY A 364 -39.10 -5.59 -13.84
C GLY A 364 -39.85 -6.61 -14.67
N GLY A 365 -40.01 -7.80 -14.11
CA GLY A 365 -40.93 -8.82 -14.63
C GLY A 365 -42.37 -8.46 -14.32
N GLY A 366 -43.13 -8.02 -15.31
CA GLY A 366 -44.57 -7.89 -15.27
C GLY A 366 -45.24 -9.01 -16.06
N SER A 367 -45.94 -9.87 -15.34
CA SER A 367 -46.85 -10.88 -15.92
C SER A 367 -48.05 -10.22 -16.58
N PHE A 368 -48.30 -10.53 -17.82
CA PHE A 368 -49.53 -10.14 -18.53
C PHE A 368 -50.50 -11.34 -18.60
N GLU A 369 -51.64 -11.18 -17.94
CA GLU A 369 -52.84 -11.96 -18.16
C GLU A 369 -53.55 -11.50 -19.43
N SER A 370 -54.02 -12.48 -20.21
CA SER A 370 -54.74 -12.32 -21.46
C SER A 370 -56.18 -11.86 -21.22
N GLN A 371 -56.60 -10.80 -21.90
CA GLN A 371 -58.03 -10.62 -22.27
C GLN A 371 -58.11 -10.38 -23.78
N ARG A 372 -58.91 -11.29 -24.43
CA ARG A 372 -59.37 -11.15 -25.82
C ARG A 372 -60.47 -10.08 -25.87
N THR A 373 -60.38 -9.17 -26.79
CA THR A 373 -61.55 -8.59 -27.47
C THR A 373 -61.23 -8.36 -28.93
N GLU A 374 -62.18 -8.84 -29.77
CA GLU A 374 -62.20 -8.74 -31.23
C GLU A 374 -62.52 -7.31 -31.69
N GLY A 375 -61.96 -6.93 -32.82
CA GLY A 375 -62.65 -6.02 -33.75
C GLY A 375 -61.82 -4.89 -34.35
N ASN A 376 -61.71 -4.96 -35.63
CA ASN A 376 -61.49 -3.92 -36.66
C ASN A 376 -60.04 -3.70 -37.16
N ALA A 377 -59.85 -4.28 -38.37
CA ALA A 377 -58.79 -4.05 -39.28
C ALA A 377 -58.75 -2.61 -39.80
N ILE A 378 -57.70 -1.90 -39.55
CA ILE A 378 -57.29 -0.73 -40.37
C ILE A 378 -55.84 -0.98 -40.85
N LYS A 379 -55.72 -1.11 -42.22
CA LYS A 379 -54.45 -1.20 -42.89
C LYS A 379 -53.63 0.10 -42.70
N ALA A 380 -52.58 0.07 -41.87
CA ALA A 380 -51.55 1.07 -41.90
C ALA A 380 -50.27 0.46 -42.49
N LYS A 381 -49.81 0.98 -43.60
CA LYS A 381 -48.54 0.66 -44.24
C LYS A 381 -47.43 1.15 -43.34
N ASN A 382 -46.78 0.23 -42.64
CA ASN A 382 -45.56 0.52 -41.91
C ASN A 382 -44.36 0.57 -42.87
N VAL A 383 -43.95 1.79 -43.21
CA VAL A 383 -42.63 2.06 -43.71
C VAL A 383 -41.76 2.41 -42.51
N LEU A 384 -41.30 1.39 -41.80
CA LEU A 384 -40.16 1.58 -40.90
C LEU A 384 -38.93 1.92 -41.72
N SER A 385 -38.41 3.13 -41.55
CA SER A 385 -37.29 3.59 -42.34
C SER A 385 -36.08 2.65 -42.14
N LYS A 386 -35.35 2.38 -43.22
CA LYS A 386 -34.12 1.56 -43.20
C LYS A 386 -33.12 1.98 -42.11
N ARG A 387 -33.21 3.23 -41.63
CA ARG A 387 -32.39 3.76 -40.53
C ARG A 387 -32.72 3.13 -39.20
N VAL A 388 -33.98 2.85 -38.88
CA VAL A 388 -34.40 2.20 -37.62
C VAL A 388 -33.98 0.72 -37.59
N TYR A 389 -34.05 0.04 -38.77
CA TYR A 389 -33.57 -1.33 -38.90
C TYR A 389 -32.05 -1.43 -38.75
N VAL A 390 -31.32 -0.49 -39.33
CA VAL A 390 -29.84 -0.40 -39.14
C VAL A 390 -29.49 -0.12 -37.70
N LEU A 391 -30.20 0.79 -37.03
CA LEU A 391 -29.98 1.07 -35.60
C LEU A 391 -30.30 -0.13 -34.71
N LEU A 392 -31.36 -0.88 -35.01
CA LEU A 392 -31.70 -2.12 -34.28
C LEU A 392 -30.68 -3.24 -34.55
N CYS A 393 -30.20 -3.38 -35.79
CA CYS A 393 -29.13 -4.34 -36.09
C CYS A 393 -27.80 -3.97 -35.46
N VAL A 394 -27.45 -2.70 -35.40
CA VAL A 394 -26.24 -2.21 -34.68
C VAL A 394 -26.40 -2.41 -33.19
N ALA A 395 -27.56 -2.12 -32.60
CA ALA A 395 -27.83 -2.39 -31.19
C ALA A 395 -27.78 -3.89 -30.86
N LEU A 396 -28.30 -4.75 -31.75
CA LEU A 396 -28.25 -6.21 -31.59
C LEU A 396 -26.82 -6.76 -31.75
N LEU A 397 -26.03 -6.22 -32.68
CA LEU A 397 -24.60 -6.55 -32.82
C LEU A 397 -23.78 -6.08 -31.64
N VAL A 398 -24.11 -4.93 -31.07
CA VAL A 398 -23.50 -4.42 -29.80
C VAL A 398 -23.91 -5.32 -28.63
N MET A 399 -25.17 -5.75 -28.56
CA MET A 399 -25.63 -6.68 -27.51
C MET A 399 -25.03 -8.09 -27.65
N ILE A 400 -24.85 -8.60 -28.86
CA ILE A 400 -24.15 -9.89 -29.11
C ILE A 400 -22.65 -9.73 -28.80
N GLY A 401 -22.04 -8.60 -29.14
CA GLY A 401 -20.64 -8.28 -28.78
C GLY A 401 -20.42 -8.15 -27.28
N LEU A 402 -21.41 -7.62 -26.55
CA LEU A 402 -21.36 -7.52 -25.08
C LEU A 402 -21.59 -8.88 -24.38
N GLY A 403 -22.37 -9.80 -25.01
CA GLY A 403 -22.64 -11.14 -24.46
C GLY A 403 -21.51 -12.15 -24.70
N ALA A 404 -20.70 -11.99 -25.76
CA ALA A 404 -19.58 -12.89 -26.10
C ALA A 404 -18.25 -12.48 -25.51
N GLY A 405 -18.17 -11.36 -24.77
CA GLY A 405 -16.92 -10.68 -24.48
C GLY A 405 -16.53 -10.49 -23.03
N ALA A 406 -16.76 -11.44 -22.12
CA ALA A 406 -16.24 -11.34 -20.75
C ALA A 406 -14.69 -11.35 -20.69
N TYR A 407 -14.01 -11.70 -21.77
CA TYR A 407 -12.55 -11.80 -21.90
C TYR A 407 -11.96 -11.09 -23.14
N SER A 408 -12.61 -10.10 -23.74
CA SER A 408 -12.13 -9.49 -24.97
C SER A 408 -11.42 -8.15 -24.73
N PRO A 409 -10.23 -7.91 -25.33
CA PRO A 409 -9.52 -6.61 -25.33
C PRO A 409 -10.37 -5.43 -25.84
N TRP A 410 -11.37 -5.67 -26.67
CA TRP A 410 -12.30 -4.69 -27.22
C TRP A 410 -13.11 -3.92 -26.17
N ARG A 411 -13.36 -4.53 -25.02
CA ARG A 411 -14.10 -3.88 -23.92
C ARG A 411 -13.37 -2.66 -23.39
N TYR A 412 -12.06 -2.75 -23.29
CA TYR A 412 -11.21 -1.66 -22.80
C TYR A 412 -11.03 -0.56 -23.85
N GLN A 413 -10.95 -0.92 -25.13
CA GLN A 413 -10.84 0.07 -26.21
C GLN A 413 -12.08 0.97 -26.30
N LEU A 414 -13.28 0.42 -26.14
CA LEU A 414 -14.53 1.19 -26.14
C LEU A 414 -14.64 2.12 -24.93
N SER A 415 -14.21 1.66 -23.74
CA SER A 415 -14.20 2.50 -22.54
C SER A 415 -13.16 3.63 -22.63
N ASP A 416 -12.00 3.37 -23.22
CA ASP A 416 -10.95 4.39 -23.42
C ASP A 416 -11.39 5.46 -24.42
N ILE A 417 -12.08 5.08 -25.50
CA ILE A 417 -12.68 6.03 -26.45
C ILE A 417 -13.72 6.90 -25.74
N TRP A 418 -14.59 6.27 -24.93
CA TRP A 418 -15.63 7.01 -24.20
C TRP A 418 -15.04 8.01 -23.20
N VAL A 419 -14.06 7.60 -22.38
CA VAL A 419 -13.42 8.47 -21.40
C VAL A 419 -12.66 9.60 -22.12
N ARG A 420 -11.86 9.27 -23.12
CA ARG A 420 -11.04 10.27 -23.83
C ARG A 420 -11.86 11.23 -24.67
N ASP A 421 -12.83 10.72 -25.45
CA ASP A 421 -13.52 11.52 -26.46
C ASP A 421 -14.83 12.13 -25.93
N VAL A 422 -15.44 11.55 -24.89
CA VAL A 422 -16.70 12.03 -24.29
C VAL A 422 -16.46 12.82 -23.03
N MET A 423 -15.53 12.36 -22.14
CA MET A 423 -15.21 13.04 -20.88
C MET A 423 -14.11 14.11 -21.04
N GLY A 424 -13.41 14.13 -22.16
CA GLY A 424 -12.35 15.11 -22.43
C GLY A 424 -11.05 14.90 -21.64
N GLU A 425 -10.90 13.78 -20.96
CA GLU A 425 -9.70 13.45 -20.20
C GLU A 425 -8.59 12.93 -21.12
N LYS A 426 -7.48 13.63 -21.17
CA LYS A 426 -6.29 13.18 -21.89
C LYS A 426 -5.54 12.16 -21.06
N ALA A 427 -5.27 10.98 -21.63
CA ALA A 427 -4.38 10.01 -21.02
C ALA A 427 -3.00 10.65 -20.73
N PRO A 428 -2.35 10.31 -19.59
CA PRO A 428 -1.00 10.76 -19.33
C PRO A 428 -0.03 10.31 -20.43
N ARG A 429 1.06 11.06 -20.59
CA ARG A 429 2.14 10.67 -21.51
C ARG A 429 2.57 9.22 -21.24
N GLY A 430 2.82 8.43 -22.31
CA GLY A 430 3.23 7.03 -22.20
C GLY A 430 2.14 6.04 -21.79
N VAL A 431 0.91 6.50 -21.50
CA VAL A 431 -0.24 5.63 -21.16
C VAL A 431 -1.15 5.50 -22.37
N MET A 432 -1.26 4.28 -22.90
CA MET A 432 -2.11 3.94 -24.05
C MET A 432 -3.24 3.01 -23.62
N SER A 433 -4.18 2.74 -24.53
CA SER A 433 -5.31 1.83 -24.27
C SER A 433 -4.87 0.40 -23.91
N HIS A 434 -3.73 -0.06 -24.44
CA HIS A 434 -3.25 -1.44 -24.31
C HIS A 434 -1.90 -1.56 -23.62
N GLN A 435 -1.20 -0.45 -23.37
CA GLN A 435 0.13 -0.49 -22.73
C GLN A 435 0.44 0.77 -21.93
N VAL A 436 1.41 0.65 -21.00
CA VAL A 436 2.08 1.74 -20.29
C VAL A 436 3.57 1.65 -20.62
N LYS A 437 4.14 2.74 -21.15
CA LYS A 437 5.56 2.84 -21.46
C LYS A 437 6.32 3.47 -20.31
N ILE A 438 7.39 2.82 -19.88
CA ILE A 438 8.27 3.22 -18.78
C ILE A 438 9.66 3.44 -19.35
N GLY A 439 10.36 4.49 -18.93
CA GLY A 439 11.71 4.83 -19.36
C GLY A 439 12.79 4.34 -18.39
N MET A 440 13.95 3.97 -18.93
CA MET A 440 15.16 3.73 -18.15
C MET A 440 16.36 4.32 -18.90
N SER A 441 17.12 5.21 -18.27
CA SER A 441 18.45 5.64 -18.74
C SER A 441 19.51 4.99 -17.88
N ALA A 442 20.34 4.14 -18.50
CA ALA A 442 21.35 3.39 -17.79
C ALA A 442 22.53 3.04 -18.72
N ALA A 443 23.68 2.69 -18.15
CA ALA A 443 24.81 2.23 -18.93
C ALA A 443 24.59 0.79 -19.40
N PHE A 444 24.51 0.59 -20.72
CA PHE A 444 24.53 -0.74 -21.36
C PHE A 444 25.82 -0.99 -22.13
N GLN A 445 26.74 -0.04 -22.08
CA GLN A 445 28.09 -0.09 -22.66
C GLN A 445 29.06 0.62 -21.71
N GLY A 446 30.37 0.35 -21.86
CA GLY A 446 31.39 0.97 -21.02
C GLY A 446 31.60 0.26 -19.67
N GLY A 447 32.29 0.93 -18.75
CA GLY A 447 32.78 0.38 -17.50
C GLY A 447 31.72 0.09 -16.43
N ALA A 448 30.49 0.54 -16.61
CA ALA A 448 29.35 0.31 -15.69
C ALA A 448 28.21 -0.51 -16.35
N LYS A 449 28.47 -1.17 -17.48
CA LYS A 449 27.47 -1.86 -18.32
C LYS A 449 26.72 -2.96 -17.58
N GLU A 450 27.38 -3.68 -16.68
CA GLU A 450 26.77 -4.81 -15.96
C GLU A 450 25.72 -4.32 -14.94
N LEU A 451 25.90 -3.12 -14.37
CA LEU A 451 24.92 -2.52 -13.48
C LEU A 451 23.61 -2.18 -14.21
N GLY A 452 23.74 -1.51 -15.37
CA GLY A 452 22.57 -1.18 -16.21
C GLY A 452 21.87 -2.43 -16.72
N ARG A 453 22.64 -3.41 -17.22
CA ARG A 453 22.11 -4.69 -17.70
C ARG A 453 21.35 -5.45 -16.61
N ALA A 454 21.96 -5.64 -15.45
CA ALA A 454 21.33 -6.38 -14.35
C ALA A 454 20.06 -5.68 -13.84
N MET A 455 20.10 -4.34 -13.66
CA MET A 455 18.93 -3.57 -13.25
C MET A 455 17.79 -3.71 -14.24
N ARG A 456 18.08 -3.59 -15.55
CA ARG A 456 17.11 -3.78 -16.64
C ARG A 456 16.48 -5.17 -16.60
N LEU A 457 17.29 -6.23 -16.52
CA LEU A 457 16.79 -7.61 -16.47
C LEU A 457 15.87 -7.86 -15.29
N GLY A 458 16.19 -7.29 -14.12
CA GLY A 458 15.32 -7.38 -12.95
C GLY A 458 13.95 -6.74 -13.17
N VAL A 459 13.92 -5.52 -13.73
CA VAL A 459 12.65 -4.82 -14.06
C VAL A 459 11.87 -5.60 -15.11
N GLU A 460 12.54 -6.05 -16.19
CA GLU A 460 11.89 -6.80 -17.26
C GLU A 460 11.35 -8.16 -16.78
N ALA A 461 12.04 -8.86 -15.87
CA ALA A 461 11.54 -10.12 -15.30
C ALA A 461 10.18 -9.93 -14.63
N TYR A 462 10.04 -8.90 -13.81
CA TYR A 462 8.76 -8.59 -13.17
C TYR A 462 7.69 -8.16 -14.20
N PHE A 463 8.02 -7.32 -15.15
CA PHE A 463 7.10 -6.89 -16.20
C PHE A 463 6.63 -8.08 -17.07
N HIS A 464 7.52 -9.01 -17.41
CA HIS A 464 7.14 -10.22 -18.14
C HIS A 464 6.16 -11.08 -17.37
N ARG A 465 6.37 -11.26 -16.06
CA ARG A 465 5.42 -11.94 -15.17
C ARG A 465 4.03 -11.28 -15.20
N VAL A 466 3.99 -9.96 -14.98
CA VAL A 466 2.74 -9.18 -14.97
C VAL A 466 2.05 -9.26 -16.33
N ASN A 467 2.80 -9.11 -17.41
CA ASN A 467 2.27 -9.16 -18.78
C ASN A 467 1.73 -10.54 -19.13
N ALA A 468 2.40 -11.62 -18.67
CA ALA A 468 1.92 -13.00 -18.85
C ALA A 468 0.59 -13.26 -18.13
N SER A 469 0.29 -12.50 -17.07
CA SER A 469 -0.97 -12.55 -16.32
C SER A 469 -2.05 -11.60 -16.86
N GLY A 470 -1.83 -10.97 -18.04
CA GLY A 470 -2.78 -10.06 -18.68
C GLY A 470 -2.51 -8.57 -18.42
N GLY A 471 -1.38 -8.24 -17.82
CA GLY A 471 -0.97 -6.86 -17.52
C GLY A 471 -1.71 -6.23 -16.33
N ILE A 472 -1.56 -4.92 -16.17
CA ILE A 472 -2.26 -4.15 -15.12
C ILE A 472 -3.48 -3.47 -15.73
N HIS A 473 -4.66 -3.79 -15.22
CA HIS A 473 -5.94 -3.30 -15.74
C HIS A 473 -6.08 -3.48 -17.26
N GLY A 474 -5.55 -4.61 -17.80
CA GLY A 474 -5.58 -4.93 -19.22
C GLY A 474 -4.58 -4.15 -20.09
N ARG A 475 -3.57 -3.52 -19.48
CA ARG A 475 -2.44 -2.89 -20.16
C ARG A 475 -1.16 -3.64 -19.89
N THR A 476 -0.38 -3.90 -20.92
CA THR A 476 0.98 -4.41 -20.77
C THR A 476 1.94 -3.31 -20.35
N LEU A 477 3.02 -3.68 -19.70
CA LEU A 477 4.12 -2.80 -19.31
C LEU A 477 5.26 -2.98 -20.29
N GLU A 478 5.78 -1.87 -20.82
CA GLU A 478 6.91 -1.84 -21.76
C GLU A 478 8.04 -0.98 -21.20
N LEU A 479 9.23 -1.53 -21.07
CA LEU A 479 10.41 -0.80 -20.66
C LEU A 479 11.17 -0.27 -21.88
N ASN A 480 11.22 1.05 -22.03
CA ASN A 480 12.06 1.73 -23.01
C ASN A 480 13.42 2.07 -22.36
N ALA A 481 14.37 1.17 -22.48
CA ALA A 481 15.70 1.31 -21.89
C ALA A 481 16.69 1.88 -22.92
N ILE A 482 17.28 3.05 -22.62
CA ILE A 482 18.21 3.76 -23.50
C ILE A 482 19.58 3.84 -22.84
N ASN A 483 20.64 3.50 -23.62
CA ASN A 483 22.01 3.59 -23.16
C ASN A 483 22.45 5.04 -22.90
N ASP A 484 23.05 5.32 -21.75
CA ASP A 484 23.71 6.57 -21.46
C ASP A 484 25.24 6.45 -21.26
N GLY A 485 25.77 5.22 -21.24
CA GLY A 485 27.18 4.96 -21.04
C GLY A 485 27.73 5.51 -19.72
N TYR A 486 26.86 5.74 -18.74
CA TYR A 486 27.19 6.40 -17.46
C TYR A 486 27.67 7.84 -17.64
N GLU A 487 27.22 8.52 -18.73
CA GLU A 487 27.58 9.90 -19.08
C GLU A 487 26.39 10.87 -18.93
N PRO A 488 26.49 11.89 -18.04
CA PRO A 488 25.40 12.84 -17.77
C PRO A 488 24.88 13.56 -19.01
N SER A 489 25.78 13.92 -19.93
CA SER A 489 25.41 14.62 -21.17
C SER A 489 24.58 13.74 -22.12
N VAL A 490 24.78 12.42 -22.08
CA VAL A 490 24.01 11.44 -22.85
C VAL A 490 22.67 11.19 -22.16
N ALA A 491 22.66 11.05 -20.85
CA ALA A 491 21.43 10.91 -20.07
C ALA A 491 20.47 12.09 -20.29
N ILE A 492 20.98 13.35 -20.34
CA ILE A 492 20.19 14.54 -20.70
C ILE A 492 19.58 14.40 -22.11
N LYS A 493 20.32 13.86 -23.08
CA LYS A 493 19.80 13.65 -24.45
C LYS A 493 18.68 12.60 -24.45
N ASN A 494 18.80 11.53 -23.65
CA ASN A 494 17.78 10.51 -23.52
C ASN A 494 16.47 11.10 -22.98
N MET A 495 16.54 12.12 -22.11
CA MET A 495 15.34 12.80 -21.62
C MET A 495 14.49 13.41 -22.74
N ALA A 496 15.07 13.87 -23.85
CA ALA A 496 14.29 14.40 -24.97
C ALA A 496 13.34 13.32 -25.56
N THR A 497 13.77 12.07 -25.59
CA THR A 497 12.93 10.94 -26.02
C THR A 497 11.86 10.60 -24.97
N PHE A 498 12.21 10.64 -23.69
CA PHE A 498 11.29 10.28 -22.61
C PHE A 498 10.18 11.32 -22.39
N ILE A 499 10.46 12.61 -22.61
CA ILE A 499 9.49 13.68 -22.43
C ILE A 499 8.67 14.00 -23.67
N ASP A 500 8.89 13.30 -24.78
CA ASP A 500 8.12 13.51 -25.99
C ASP A 500 6.63 13.28 -25.76
N LYS A 501 5.77 14.12 -26.30
CA LYS A 501 4.34 14.11 -26.00
C LYS A 501 3.60 12.93 -26.62
N GLU A 502 4.07 12.41 -27.75
CA GLU A 502 3.39 11.35 -28.50
C GLU A 502 4.01 9.98 -28.23
N SER A 503 5.32 9.90 -28.21
CA SER A 503 6.10 8.66 -28.10
C SER A 503 6.77 8.48 -26.75
N GLY A 504 6.71 9.46 -25.84
CA GLY A 504 7.40 9.46 -24.56
C GLY A 504 6.88 8.43 -23.56
N VAL A 505 7.45 8.46 -22.37
CA VAL A 505 7.17 7.49 -21.30
C VAL A 505 6.39 8.11 -20.15
N PHE A 506 5.68 7.28 -19.38
CA PHE A 506 4.90 7.70 -18.22
C PHE A 506 5.82 8.11 -17.06
N SER A 507 6.81 7.29 -16.77
CA SER A 507 7.73 7.45 -15.63
C SER A 507 9.13 6.98 -16.00
N LEU A 508 10.12 7.36 -15.18
CA LEU A 508 11.46 6.75 -15.19
C LEU A 508 11.54 5.72 -14.07
N LEU A 509 12.04 4.54 -14.35
CA LEU A 509 12.15 3.44 -13.42
C LEU A 509 13.53 2.79 -13.51
N GLY A 510 14.20 2.61 -12.35
CA GLY A 510 15.45 1.88 -12.30
C GLY A 510 16.62 2.51 -13.04
N ASN A 511 16.64 3.82 -13.21
CA ASN A 511 17.80 4.52 -13.80
C ASN A 511 19.07 4.21 -13.02
N VAL A 512 20.23 4.16 -13.69
CA VAL A 512 21.49 3.77 -13.05
C VAL A 512 22.46 4.93 -13.01
N GLY A 513 22.92 5.28 -11.81
CA GLY A 513 24.04 6.20 -11.63
C GLY A 513 23.68 7.55 -11.00
N THR A 514 24.52 7.99 -10.10
CA THR A 514 24.37 9.27 -9.41
C THR A 514 24.61 10.48 -10.32
N PRO A 515 25.69 10.54 -11.12
CA PRO A 515 25.95 11.68 -12.01
C PRO A 515 24.86 11.86 -13.07
N THR A 516 24.36 10.75 -13.63
CA THR A 516 23.31 10.75 -14.64
C THR A 516 21.97 11.14 -14.01
N ALA A 517 21.62 10.60 -12.84
CA ALA A 517 20.43 10.97 -12.08
C ALA A 517 20.41 12.47 -11.73
N ARG A 518 21.51 12.99 -11.18
CA ARG A 518 21.66 14.43 -10.86
C ARG A 518 21.42 15.32 -12.08
N ALA A 519 21.87 14.88 -13.26
CA ALA A 519 21.73 15.66 -14.49
C ALA A 519 20.30 15.67 -15.04
N ILE A 520 19.58 14.56 -14.95
CA ILE A 520 18.21 14.45 -15.50
C ILE A 520 17.13 14.90 -14.53
N LEU A 521 17.38 14.88 -13.22
CA LEU A 521 16.40 15.18 -12.18
C LEU A 521 15.71 16.56 -12.37
N PRO A 522 16.41 17.69 -12.65
CA PRO A 522 15.75 18.98 -12.87
C PRO A 522 14.79 18.96 -14.05
N ILE A 523 15.08 18.15 -15.10
CA ILE A 523 14.22 18.00 -16.27
C ILE A 523 12.97 17.20 -15.88
N ALA A 524 13.16 16.05 -15.20
CA ALA A 524 12.08 15.18 -14.77
C ALA A 524 11.08 15.91 -13.84
N LEU A 525 11.59 16.68 -12.86
CA LEU A 525 10.76 17.45 -11.93
C LEU A 525 9.95 18.54 -12.65
N ARG A 526 10.56 19.30 -13.58
CA ARG A 526 9.85 20.28 -14.38
C ARG A 526 8.74 19.68 -15.22
N GLU A 527 8.94 18.48 -15.76
CA GLU A 527 7.99 17.74 -16.57
C GLU A 527 6.99 16.91 -15.72
N ARG A 528 7.01 17.05 -14.38
CA ARG A 528 6.23 16.26 -13.43
C ARG A 528 6.30 14.75 -13.71
N MET A 529 7.49 14.26 -14.00
CA MET A 529 7.73 12.86 -14.33
C MET A 529 8.16 12.12 -13.06
N LEU A 530 7.49 11.03 -12.73
CA LEU A 530 7.89 10.15 -11.62
C LEU A 530 9.26 9.52 -11.94
N VAL A 531 10.20 9.67 -10.99
CA VAL A 531 11.51 9.04 -10.99
C VAL A 531 11.55 8.06 -9.82
N MET A 532 11.52 6.77 -10.11
CA MET A 532 11.38 5.76 -9.09
C MET A 532 12.49 4.72 -9.13
N GLY A 533 13.01 4.37 -7.95
CA GLY A 533 13.97 3.29 -7.77
C GLY A 533 15.27 3.48 -8.54
N THR A 534 15.77 4.70 -8.62
CA THR A 534 17.08 4.96 -9.22
C THR A 534 18.16 4.18 -8.48
N PHE A 535 18.97 3.42 -9.20
CA PHE A 535 20.11 2.68 -8.65
C PHE A 535 21.22 3.66 -8.23
N SER A 536 20.97 4.33 -7.10
CA SER A 536 21.83 5.35 -6.50
C SER A 536 21.42 5.63 -5.06
N GLY A 537 22.38 5.60 -4.14
CA GLY A 537 22.18 6.00 -2.73
C GLY A 537 22.37 7.50 -2.48
N ALA A 538 22.39 8.33 -3.54
CA ALA A 538 22.77 9.73 -3.46
C ALA A 538 21.74 10.61 -2.71
N GLU A 539 22.25 11.59 -1.96
CA GLU A 539 21.45 12.55 -1.20
C GLU A 539 20.55 13.42 -2.08
N VAL A 540 20.98 13.74 -3.31
CA VAL A 540 20.19 14.54 -4.25
C VAL A 540 18.81 13.96 -4.55
N LEU A 541 18.63 12.66 -4.35
CA LEU A 541 17.37 11.92 -4.52
C LEU A 541 16.57 11.80 -3.20
N ARG A 542 17.10 12.31 -2.08
CA ARG A 542 16.60 12.12 -0.71
C ARG A 542 16.54 13.44 0.05
N LYS A 543 15.93 14.43 -0.59
CA LYS A 543 15.75 15.74 0.06
C LYS A 543 14.79 15.64 1.24
N ASP A 544 14.89 16.57 2.16
CA ASP A 544 13.95 16.79 3.26
C ASP A 544 13.45 18.25 3.19
N PRO A 545 12.15 18.49 2.88
CA PRO A 545 11.15 17.51 2.45
C PRO A 545 11.48 16.89 1.08
N PRO A 546 10.98 15.66 0.80
CA PRO A 546 11.31 14.96 -0.43
C PRO A 546 10.73 15.65 -1.67
N ASP A 547 11.46 15.57 -2.80
CA ASP A 547 10.91 15.98 -4.08
C ASP A 547 9.69 15.12 -4.45
N ARG A 548 8.52 15.72 -4.68
CA ARG A 548 7.21 15.05 -4.86
C ARG A 548 7.20 13.88 -5.84
N TYR A 549 8.04 13.91 -6.88
CA TYR A 549 8.06 12.90 -7.95
C TYR A 549 9.29 11.99 -7.89
N VAL A 550 9.99 11.93 -6.74
CA VAL A 550 11.19 11.10 -6.57
C VAL A 550 10.94 10.08 -5.47
N PHE A 551 11.03 8.79 -5.81
CA PHE A 551 10.84 7.69 -4.88
C PHE A 551 12.02 6.72 -4.96
N ASN A 552 12.58 6.35 -3.82
CA ASN A 552 13.75 5.50 -3.72
C ASN A 552 13.38 4.17 -3.05
N TYR A 553 13.91 3.07 -3.54
CA TYR A 553 13.79 1.80 -2.83
C TYR A 553 14.89 1.67 -1.77
N ARG A 554 16.13 1.86 -2.16
CA ARG A 554 17.36 1.48 -1.46
C ARG A 554 17.78 2.45 -0.35
N ALA A 555 18.55 1.95 0.63
CA ALA A 555 19.27 2.76 1.59
C ALA A 555 20.21 3.77 0.89
N SER A 556 20.47 4.90 1.57
CA SER A 556 21.39 5.94 1.12
C SER A 556 22.85 5.49 1.26
N TYR A 557 23.78 6.17 0.55
CA TYR A 557 25.22 5.93 0.75
C TYR A 557 25.66 6.28 2.18
N ALA A 558 25.02 7.25 2.82
CA ALA A 558 25.31 7.58 4.22
C ALA A 558 24.96 6.41 5.13
N GLU A 559 23.80 5.77 4.95
CA GLU A 559 23.39 4.58 5.72
C GLU A 559 24.29 3.39 5.45
N GLU A 560 24.64 3.12 4.17
CA GLU A 560 25.55 2.04 3.81
C GLU A 560 26.94 2.21 4.41
N THR A 561 27.50 3.41 4.30
CA THR A 561 28.85 3.70 4.84
C THR A 561 28.87 3.71 6.36
N ALA A 562 27.81 4.24 7.02
CA ALA A 562 27.66 4.17 8.47
C ALA A 562 27.62 2.72 8.97
N ALA A 563 26.84 1.84 8.33
CA ALA A 563 26.78 0.41 8.65
C ALA A 563 28.16 -0.27 8.46
N MET A 564 28.88 0.04 7.40
CA MET A 564 30.21 -0.49 7.11
C MET A 564 31.24 -0.02 8.15
N ILE A 565 31.28 1.27 8.46
CA ILE A 565 32.17 1.83 9.48
C ILE A 565 31.84 1.26 10.86
N HIS A 566 30.54 1.13 11.19
CA HIS A 566 30.13 0.45 12.40
C HIS A 566 30.67 -0.98 12.48
N TYR A 567 30.54 -1.74 11.40
CA TYR A 567 31.07 -3.10 11.32
C TYR A 567 32.61 -3.12 11.55
N PHE A 568 33.36 -2.27 10.87
CA PHE A 568 34.80 -2.21 11.04
C PHE A 568 35.21 -1.83 12.48
N VAL A 569 34.60 -0.81 13.05
CA VAL A 569 34.97 -0.28 14.37
C VAL A 569 34.44 -1.15 15.51
N LYS A 570 33.15 -1.52 15.49
CA LYS A 570 32.50 -2.21 16.64
C LYS A 570 32.60 -3.73 16.53
N VAL A 571 32.48 -4.30 15.35
CA VAL A 571 32.50 -5.75 15.16
C VAL A 571 33.92 -6.27 14.96
N LYS A 572 34.67 -5.67 14.04
CA LYS A 572 36.08 -6.05 13.73
C LYS A 572 37.10 -5.43 14.69
N LYS A 573 36.69 -4.45 15.51
CA LYS A 573 37.55 -3.75 16.50
C LYS A 573 38.71 -3.00 15.86
N LEU A 574 38.56 -2.54 14.62
CA LEU A 574 39.55 -1.74 13.94
C LEU A 574 39.56 -0.31 14.51
N ARG A 575 40.68 0.38 14.38
CA ARG A 575 40.83 1.76 14.80
C ARG A 575 40.24 2.69 13.77
N PRO A 576 39.28 3.56 14.12
CA PRO A 576 38.60 4.42 13.15
C PRO A 576 39.54 5.37 12.40
N GLU A 577 40.62 5.87 13.07
CA GLU A 577 41.64 6.70 12.46
C GLU A 577 42.54 5.97 11.46
N ARG A 578 42.39 4.64 11.34
CA ARG A 578 43.14 3.80 10.40
C ARG A 578 42.26 3.26 9.26
N ILE A 579 41.19 3.96 8.97
CA ILE A 579 40.27 3.64 7.85
C ILE A 579 40.47 4.68 6.75
N GLY A 580 40.84 4.22 5.54
CA GLY A 580 41.01 5.06 4.36
C GLY A 580 39.81 4.97 3.42
N VAL A 581 39.74 5.87 2.45
CA VAL A 581 38.66 5.92 1.44
C VAL A 581 39.23 6.06 0.04
N PHE A 582 38.83 5.16 -0.85
CA PHE A 582 39.03 5.29 -2.29
C PHE A 582 37.71 5.58 -2.99
N TYR A 583 37.61 6.62 -3.80
CA TYR A 583 36.34 7.06 -4.34
C TYR A 583 36.43 7.59 -5.78
N GLN A 584 35.33 7.51 -6.52
CA GLN A 584 35.19 8.10 -7.87
C GLN A 584 35.12 9.62 -7.77
N ASN A 585 35.89 10.36 -8.58
CA ASN A 585 35.94 11.82 -8.55
C ASN A 585 34.73 12.48 -9.24
N ASP A 586 33.53 12.19 -8.72
CA ASP A 586 32.27 12.84 -9.17
C ASP A 586 31.23 12.88 -8.06
N SER A 587 29.95 13.12 -8.38
CA SER A 587 28.89 13.20 -7.36
C SER A 587 28.67 11.88 -6.63
N TYR A 588 28.85 10.73 -7.28
CA TYR A 588 28.73 9.41 -6.65
C TYR A 588 29.78 9.23 -5.53
N GLY A 589 31.05 9.39 -5.93
CA GLY A 589 32.13 9.18 -4.98
C GLY A 589 32.17 10.24 -3.88
N ARG A 590 31.78 11.49 -4.18
CA ARG A 590 31.70 12.55 -3.15
C ARG A 590 30.59 12.32 -2.14
N ASP A 591 29.40 11.83 -2.56
CA ASP A 591 28.31 11.51 -1.65
C ASP A 591 28.72 10.33 -0.72
N GLY A 592 29.36 9.28 -1.26
CA GLY A 592 29.89 8.19 -0.44
C GLY A 592 31.03 8.60 0.47
N LEU A 593 31.98 9.44 0.00
CA LEU A 593 33.03 10.01 0.84
C LEU A 593 32.43 10.82 2.00
N SER A 594 31.39 11.62 1.74
CA SER A 594 30.72 12.39 2.80
C SER A 594 30.16 11.44 3.86
N GLY A 595 29.44 10.38 3.47
CA GLY A 595 28.91 9.41 4.42
C GLY A 595 29.98 8.68 5.23
N VAL A 596 31.16 8.35 4.62
CA VAL A 596 32.28 7.79 5.40
C VAL A 596 32.86 8.81 6.38
N VAL A 597 33.02 10.07 5.96
CA VAL A 597 33.53 11.15 6.81
C VAL A 597 32.60 11.36 8.00
N ASP A 598 31.28 11.48 7.76
CA ASP A 598 30.29 11.69 8.80
C ASP A 598 30.31 10.52 9.80
N ALA A 599 30.31 9.29 9.30
CA ALA A 599 30.37 8.09 10.13
C ALA A 599 31.68 7.98 10.95
N LEU A 600 32.83 8.40 10.42
CA LEU A 600 34.09 8.42 11.15
C LEU A 600 34.16 9.57 12.18
N GLN A 601 33.51 10.71 11.90
CA GLN A 601 33.39 11.83 12.85
C GLN A 601 32.61 11.42 14.10
N ASP A 602 31.60 10.57 13.98
CA ASP A 602 30.88 10.01 15.14
C ASP A 602 31.79 9.17 16.05
N TYR A 603 32.90 8.66 15.53
CA TYR A 603 33.97 8.00 16.29
C TYR A 603 35.14 8.94 16.67
N GLY A 604 34.99 10.26 16.44
CA GLY A 604 35.98 11.27 16.86
C GLY A 604 37.12 11.49 15.88
N VAL A 605 37.04 10.99 14.65
CA VAL A 605 38.08 11.21 13.61
C VAL A 605 37.80 12.53 12.91
N ALA A 606 38.72 13.47 12.97
CA ALA A 606 38.61 14.74 12.23
C ALA A 606 38.81 14.49 10.71
N ARG A 607 38.02 15.20 9.89
CA ARG A 607 38.02 15.03 8.41
C ARG A 607 39.44 15.10 7.79
N GLU A 608 40.27 16.02 8.27
CA GLU A 608 41.65 16.22 7.80
C GLU A 608 42.60 15.03 8.09
N ASN A 609 42.21 14.16 9.01
CA ASN A 609 42.98 12.95 9.35
C ASN A 609 42.55 11.73 8.52
N ILE A 610 41.48 11.82 7.72
CA ILE A 610 41.01 10.72 6.91
C ILE A 610 41.83 10.66 5.62
N VAL A 611 42.45 9.53 5.38
CA VAL A 611 43.21 9.28 4.12
C VAL A 611 42.18 9.01 3.02
N ALA A 612 42.15 9.87 2.00
CA ALA A 612 41.23 9.71 0.88
C ALA A 612 41.91 9.95 -0.46
N ALA A 613 41.65 9.07 -1.43
CA ALA A 613 42.20 9.20 -2.79
C ALA A 613 41.11 8.93 -3.83
N SER A 614 41.18 9.61 -4.98
CA SER A 614 40.16 9.50 -6.02
C SER A 614 40.69 9.07 -7.36
N TYR A 615 39.78 8.52 -8.21
CA TYR A 615 40.02 8.21 -9.62
C TYR A 615 38.96 8.83 -10.51
N GLU A 616 39.24 8.97 -11.81
CA GLU A 616 38.32 9.57 -12.77
C GLU A 616 37.22 8.57 -13.22
N ARG A 617 35.99 9.05 -13.35
CA ARG A 617 34.83 8.25 -13.82
C ARG A 617 35.10 7.61 -15.18
N ASN A 618 34.54 6.40 -15.38
CA ASN A 618 34.68 5.62 -16.60
C ASN A 618 36.13 5.25 -16.97
N THR A 619 37.03 5.25 -15.99
CA THR A 619 38.44 4.76 -16.16
C THR A 619 38.72 3.65 -15.15
N VAL A 620 39.82 2.94 -15.42
CA VAL A 620 40.44 1.99 -14.49
C VAL A 620 41.86 2.45 -14.13
N GLN A 621 42.21 3.71 -14.43
CA GLN A 621 43.52 4.32 -14.10
C GLN A 621 43.48 4.73 -12.62
N VAL A 622 43.91 3.83 -11.77
CA VAL A 622 43.89 4.00 -10.30
C VAL A 622 45.28 4.18 -9.70
N GLU A 623 46.31 4.13 -10.50
CA GLU A 623 47.73 4.18 -10.06
C GLU A 623 48.00 5.47 -9.25
N THR A 624 47.52 6.61 -9.75
CA THR A 624 47.69 7.89 -9.05
C THR A 624 47.02 7.89 -7.67
N ALA A 625 45.86 7.24 -7.55
CA ALA A 625 45.17 7.10 -6.26
C ALA A 625 45.95 6.14 -5.34
N VAL A 626 46.48 5.03 -5.88
CA VAL A 626 47.32 4.10 -5.12
C VAL A 626 48.55 4.81 -4.55
N HIS A 627 49.24 5.62 -5.36
CA HIS A 627 50.39 6.42 -4.89
C HIS A 627 50.06 7.39 -3.77
N GLN A 628 48.84 7.88 -3.66
CA GLN A 628 48.42 8.70 -2.52
C GLN A 628 48.31 7.90 -1.22
N PHE A 629 48.23 6.57 -1.31
CA PHE A 629 48.22 5.65 -0.19
C PHE A 629 49.62 5.13 0.16
N ASP A 630 50.63 5.21 -0.77
CA ASP A 630 51.96 4.56 -0.61
C ASP A 630 52.60 4.77 0.74
N ASP A 631 52.69 6.02 1.23
CA ASP A 631 53.30 6.36 2.50
C ASP A 631 52.41 6.04 3.72
N LYS A 632 51.13 5.63 3.53
CA LYS A 632 50.14 5.49 4.56
C LYS A 632 49.52 4.11 4.60
N ILE A 633 49.64 3.30 3.53
CA ILE A 633 48.95 2.02 3.39
C ILE A 633 49.24 1.07 4.57
N ASP A 634 50.49 1.03 5.04
CA ASP A 634 50.90 0.22 6.22
C ASP A 634 50.27 0.74 7.54
N SER A 635 49.81 1.99 7.53
CA SER A 635 49.14 2.60 8.66
C SER A 635 47.62 2.35 8.69
N LEU A 636 47.03 1.79 7.61
CA LEU A 636 45.61 1.54 7.51
C LEU A 636 45.25 0.10 7.92
N ASP A 637 44.13 -0.05 8.63
CA ASP A 637 43.53 -1.33 8.98
C ASP A 637 42.38 -1.70 8.01
N ALA A 638 41.78 -0.70 7.31
CA ALA A 638 40.73 -0.91 6.31
C ALA A 638 40.70 0.20 5.26
N VAL A 639 40.13 -0.10 4.09
CA VAL A 639 39.80 0.87 3.04
C VAL A 639 38.38 0.69 2.57
N VAL A 640 37.58 1.77 2.59
CA VAL A 640 36.24 1.84 2.03
C VAL A 640 36.33 2.26 0.57
N LEU A 641 35.72 1.50 -0.34
CA LEU A 641 35.70 1.77 -1.76
C LEU A 641 34.30 2.30 -2.18
N VAL A 642 34.27 3.51 -2.72
CA VAL A 642 33.08 4.12 -3.35
C VAL A 642 33.40 4.26 -4.84
N SER A 643 33.40 3.12 -5.54
CA SER A 643 33.88 3.01 -6.92
C SER A 643 33.11 1.95 -7.70
N THR A 644 33.24 1.95 -9.04
CA THR A 644 32.69 0.91 -9.90
C THR A 644 33.54 -0.37 -9.82
N TYR A 645 32.94 -1.52 -10.16
CA TYR A 645 33.59 -2.85 -10.01
C TYR A 645 34.97 -2.95 -10.62
N SER A 646 35.15 -2.46 -11.86
CA SER A 646 36.46 -2.54 -12.54
C SER A 646 37.53 -1.71 -11.84
N ALA A 647 37.20 -0.49 -11.39
CA ALA A 647 38.13 0.37 -10.64
C ALA A 647 38.41 -0.18 -9.23
N SER A 648 37.37 -0.72 -8.55
CA SER A 648 37.55 -1.41 -7.26
C SER A 648 38.52 -2.61 -7.37
N ALA A 649 38.33 -3.43 -8.39
CA ALA A 649 39.18 -4.60 -8.63
C ALA A 649 40.62 -4.20 -8.95
N ALA A 650 40.83 -3.19 -9.81
CA ALA A 650 42.15 -2.68 -10.13
C ALA A 650 42.86 -2.06 -8.92
N PHE A 651 42.18 -1.23 -8.15
CA PHE A 651 42.72 -0.64 -6.93
C PHE A 651 43.08 -1.71 -5.89
N THR A 652 42.17 -2.64 -5.61
CA THR A 652 42.37 -3.72 -4.63
C THR A 652 43.59 -4.58 -5.03
N ARG A 653 43.71 -4.91 -6.32
CA ARG A 653 44.89 -5.65 -6.85
C ARG A 653 46.20 -4.92 -6.53
N LEU A 654 46.31 -3.64 -6.89
CA LEU A 654 47.57 -2.88 -6.72
C LEU A 654 47.91 -2.72 -5.22
N VAL A 655 46.97 -2.41 -4.34
CA VAL A 655 47.30 -2.31 -2.91
C VAL A 655 47.63 -3.65 -2.28
N ARG A 656 47.04 -4.78 -2.74
CA ARG A 656 47.42 -6.13 -2.32
C ARG A 656 48.84 -6.50 -2.79
N GLU A 657 49.21 -6.12 -4.02
CA GLU A 657 50.57 -6.29 -4.55
C GLU A 657 51.61 -5.50 -3.74
N GLN A 658 51.21 -4.37 -3.14
CA GLN A 658 52.03 -3.58 -2.21
C GLN A 658 52.05 -4.14 -0.78
N GLY A 659 51.35 -5.23 -0.50
CA GLY A 659 51.37 -5.87 0.82
C GLY A 659 50.21 -5.47 1.77
N PHE A 660 49.21 -4.70 1.33
CA PHE A 660 48.07 -4.37 2.14
C PHE A 660 47.23 -5.60 2.47
N LEU A 661 47.14 -5.94 3.75
CA LEU A 661 46.37 -7.09 4.26
C LEU A 661 45.09 -6.69 5.02
N GLY A 662 44.80 -5.39 5.10
CA GLY A 662 43.63 -4.87 5.82
C GLY A 662 42.28 -5.23 5.16
N GLU A 663 41.19 -4.89 5.87
CA GLU A 663 39.84 -5.10 5.35
C GLU A 663 39.57 -4.16 4.15
N VAL A 664 38.82 -4.67 3.17
CA VAL A 664 38.33 -3.87 2.04
C VAL A 664 36.81 -3.98 1.99
N GLY A 665 36.15 -2.83 1.94
CA GLY A 665 34.68 -2.77 1.87
C GLY A 665 34.19 -1.91 0.72
N ASN A 666 33.15 -2.34 0.03
CA ASN A 666 32.50 -1.61 -1.04
C ASN A 666 31.04 -1.32 -0.72
N VAL A 667 30.55 -0.16 -1.14
CA VAL A 667 29.11 0.11 -1.14
C VAL A 667 28.38 -0.66 -2.26
N SER A 668 27.12 -0.97 -2.08
CA SER A 668 26.32 -1.83 -2.97
C SER A 668 26.30 -1.39 -4.44
N PHE A 669 26.49 -0.10 -4.72
CA PHE A 669 26.56 0.42 -6.09
C PHE A 669 27.70 -0.20 -6.91
N VAL A 670 28.70 -0.78 -6.27
CA VAL A 670 29.77 -1.50 -6.99
C VAL A 670 29.24 -2.62 -7.89
N GLY A 671 28.09 -3.21 -7.52
CA GLY A 671 27.57 -4.39 -8.18
C GLY A 671 28.39 -5.64 -7.81
N ALA A 672 28.06 -6.24 -6.68
CA ALA A 672 28.88 -7.29 -6.04
C ALA A 672 29.26 -8.44 -7.00
N ARG A 673 28.32 -8.89 -7.85
CA ARG A 673 28.58 -9.95 -8.84
C ARG A 673 29.61 -9.51 -9.87
N ALA A 674 29.42 -8.33 -10.49
CA ALA A 674 30.39 -7.81 -11.47
C ALA A 674 31.78 -7.60 -10.84
N LEU A 675 31.83 -7.25 -9.55
CA LEU A 675 33.06 -7.15 -8.79
C LEU A 675 33.71 -8.53 -8.59
N ALA A 676 32.95 -9.55 -8.21
CA ALA A 676 33.45 -10.92 -8.06
C ALA A 676 34.03 -11.48 -9.38
N GLU A 677 33.32 -11.28 -10.50
CA GLU A 677 33.75 -11.64 -11.84
C GLU A 677 35.04 -10.91 -12.22
N ALA A 678 35.14 -9.60 -11.94
CA ALA A 678 36.37 -8.84 -12.20
C ALA A 678 37.56 -9.34 -11.37
N PHE A 679 37.35 -9.79 -10.13
CA PHE A 679 38.41 -10.44 -9.36
C PHE A 679 38.80 -11.81 -9.88
N GLN A 680 37.84 -12.60 -10.36
CA GLN A 680 38.15 -13.90 -10.98
C GLN A 680 38.97 -13.74 -12.26
N GLU A 681 38.72 -12.74 -13.09
CA GLU A 681 39.52 -12.41 -14.27
C GLU A 681 40.97 -12.06 -13.92
N ILE A 682 41.17 -11.34 -12.80
CA ILE A 682 42.52 -11.00 -12.30
C ILE A 682 43.22 -12.23 -11.72
N GLY A 683 42.50 -13.14 -11.07
CA GLY A 683 43.01 -14.33 -10.43
C GLY A 683 43.72 -14.10 -9.10
N GLY A 684 44.40 -15.14 -8.58
CA GLY A 684 45.27 -15.03 -7.40
C GLY A 684 44.57 -14.86 -6.03
N GLY A 685 43.24 -15.07 -5.95
CA GLY A 685 42.49 -14.96 -4.69
C GLY A 685 42.36 -13.51 -4.14
N ILE A 686 42.65 -12.50 -4.94
CA ILE A 686 42.68 -11.09 -4.58
C ILE A 686 41.31 -10.60 -4.07
N GLY A 687 40.22 -11.17 -4.60
CA GLY A 687 38.87 -10.84 -4.25
C GLY A 687 38.34 -11.53 -2.97
N GLU A 688 39.14 -12.39 -2.36
CA GLU A 688 38.73 -13.10 -1.15
C GLU A 688 38.55 -12.15 0.02
N ASN A 689 37.50 -12.38 0.80
CA ASN A 689 37.15 -11.61 2.02
C ASN A 689 36.79 -10.13 1.78
N ILE A 690 36.42 -9.73 0.57
CA ILE A 690 35.98 -8.37 0.28
C ILE A 690 34.53 -8.23 0.80
N LEU A 691 34.29 -7.26 1.67
CA LEU A 691 32.96 -6.89 2.17
C LEU A 691 32.24 -6.05 1.12
N VAL A 692 30.97 -6.33 0.88
CA VAL A 692 30.08 -5.46 0.10
C VAL A 692 28.78 -5.24 0.88
N THR A 693 28.41 -3.99 1.12
CA THR A 693 27.08 -3.68 1.64
C THR A 693 26.03 -3.99 0.57
N GLN A 694 24.85 -4.40 1.00
CA GLN A 694 23.72 -4.69 0.12
C GLN A 694 22.51 -3.91 0.60
N VAL A 695 21.64 -3.56 -0.33
CA VAL A 695 20.35 -2.88 -0.06
C VAL A 695 19.16 -3.77 -0.32
N VAL A 696 19.42 -5.01 -0.69
CA VAL A 696 18.48 -6.12 -0.84
C VAL A 696 18.99 -7.31 -0.04
N PRO A 697 18.14 -8.23 0.38
CA PRO A 697 18.58 -9.48 1.03
C PRO A 697 19.44 -10.32 0.08
N MET A 698 20.04 -11.40 0.58
CA MET A 698 20.76 -12.37 -0.23
C MET A 698 19.85 -12.87 -1.36
N TYR A 699 20.32 -12.76 -2.61
CA TYR A 699 19.53 -13.11 -3.81
C TYR A 699 19.27 -14.63 -3.94
N ASP A 700 19.90 -15.45 -3.13
CA ASP A 700 19.73 -16.89 -3.03
C ASP A 700 18.99 -17.31 -1.75
N SER A 701 18.53 -16.35 -0.93
CA SER A 701 17.74 -16.62 0.29
C SER A 701 16.40 -17.29 -0.02
N TYR A 702 15.81 -17.89 1.00
CA TYR A 702 14.51 -18.55 0.94
C TYR A 702 13.32 -17.61 1.20
N ALA A 703 13.54 -16.31 1.28
CA ALA A 703 12.45 -15.35 1.40
C ALA A 703 11.52 -15.44 0.18
N SER A 704 10.21 -15.43 0.40
CA SER A 704 9.22 -15.75 -0.64
C SER A 704 9.32 -14.87 -1.88
N GLY A 705 9.58 -13.57 -1.72
CA GLY A 705 9.79 -12.64 -2.83
C GLY A 705 11.08 -12.93 -3.59
N VAL A 706 12.14 -13.39 -2.90
CA VAL A 706 13.41 -13.77 -3.54
C VAL A 706 13.25 -15.08 -4.31
N LEU A 707 12.52 -16.05 -3.76
CA LEU A 707 12.20 -17.30 -4.48
C LEU A 707 11.39 -17.01 -5.74
N GLN A 708 10.39 -16.12 -5.65
CA GLN A 708 9.59 -15.72 -6.81
C GLN A 708 10.44 -14.97 -7.85
N TYR A 709 11.31 -14.07 -7.42
CA TYR A 709 12.27 -13.42 -8.30
C TYR A 709 13.14 -14.43 -9.05
N ARG A 710 13.72 -15.42 -8.36
CA ARG A 710 14.58 -16.44 -8.97
C ARG A 710 13.82 -17.31 -9.99
N GLU A 711 12.57 -17.68 -9.67
CA GLU A 711 11.72 -18.44 -10.58
C GLU A 711 11.41 -17.62 -11.86
N ASP A 712 10.96 -16.39 -11.71
CA ASP A 712 10.66 -15.50 -12.84
C ASP A 712 11.92 -15.19 -13.65
N PHE A 713 13.04 -14.88 -12.98
CA PHE A 713 14.29 -14.56 -13.62
C PHE A 713 14.83 -15.74 -14.45
N SER A 714 14.85 -16.94 -13.89
CA SER A 714 15.27 -18.16 -14.61
C SER A 714 14.32 -18.52 -15.74
N ARG A 715 13.02 -18.25 -15.59
CA ARG A 715 12.01 -18.51 -16.62
C ARG A 715 12.18 -17.59 -17.83
N PHE A 716 12.40 -16.31 -17.61
CA PHE A 716 12.44 -15.33 -18.70
C PHE A 716 13.86 -15.10 -19.23
N PHE A 717 14.87 -15.34 -18.43
CA PHE A 717 16.28 -15.16 -18.77
C PHE A 717 17.11 -16.41 -18.40
N PRO A 718 16.88 -17.57 -19.04
CA PRO A 718 17.50 -18.85 -18.63
C PRO A 718 19.02 -18.90 -18.80
N ASN A 719 19.61 -17.97 -19.56
CA ASN A 719 21.08 -17.87 -19.78
C ASN A 719 21.73 -16.81 -18.90
N GLU A 720 20.96 -16.19 -18.01
CA GLU A 720 21.39 -15.14 -17.11
C GLU A 720 21.35 -15.65 -15.68
N GLU A 721 22.26 -15.14 -14.86
CA GLU A 721 22.33 -15.52 -13.47
C GLU A 721 21.70 -14.46 -12.57
N PRO A 722 20.91 -14.84 -11.57
CA PRO A 722 20.34 -13.91 -10.62
C PRO A 722 21.44 -13.24 -9.77
N GLY A 723 21.16 -12.00 -9.29
CA GLY A 723 22.11 -11.25 -8.47
C GLY A 723 21.44 -10.10 -7.72
N PHE A 724 22.20 -9.41 -6.86
CA PHE A 724 21.69 -8.33 -6.02
C PHE A 724 21.08 -7.18 -6.84
N VAL A 725 21.74 -6.74 -7.90
CA VAL A 725 21.27 -5.62 -8.73
C VAL A 725 19.99 -5.95 -9.48
N SER A 726 19.88 -7.16 -10.03
CA SER A 726 18.65 -7.59 -10.71
C SER A 726 17.51 -7.86 -9.72
N LEU A 727 17.80 -8.31 -8.50
CA LEU A 727 16.79 -8.40 -7.43
C LEU A 727 16.26 -7.01 -7.05
N GLU A 728 17.14 -6.00 -6.95
CA GLU A 728 16.69 -4.62 -6.71
C GLU A 728 15.78 -4.11 -7.83
N GLY A 729 16.14 -4.33 -9.09
CA GLY A 729 15.32 -3.99 -10.25
C GLY A 729 13.94 -4.66 -10.20
N TYR A 730 13.90 -5.92 -9.81
CA TYR A 730 12.66 -6.69 -9.64
C TYR A 730 11.76 -6.11 -8.55
N ILE A 731 12.32 -5.75 -7.38
CA ILE A 731 11.60 -5.14 -6.26
C ILE A 731 11.05 -3.75 -6.65
N VAL A 732 11.86 -2.93 -7.30
CA VAL A 732 11.46 -1.60 -7.79
C VAL A 732 10.29 -1.71 -8.77
N ALA A 733 10.32 -2.67 -9.68
CA ALA A 733 9.23 -2.93 -10.60
C ALA A 733 7.97 -3.44 -9.88
N ALA A 734 8.13 -4.25 -8.84
CA ALA A 734 7.02 -4.74 -8.02
C ALA A 734 6.29 -3.59 -7.29
N LEU A 735 7.03 -2.68 -6.66
CA LEU A 735 6.47 -1.50 -6.00
C LEU A 735 5.74 -0.58 -6.99
N PHE A 736 6.33 -0.37 -8.16
CA PHE A 736 5.70 0.43 -9.21
C PHE A 736 4.39 -0.19 -9.72
N CYS A 737 4.40 -1.50 -9.96
CA CYS A 737 3.20 -2.24 -10.39
C CYS A 737 2.12 -2.24 -9.32
N GLU A 738 2.48 -2.36 -8.05
CA GLU A 738 1.53 -2.27 -6.93
C GLU A 738 0.85 -0.88 -6.88
N ALA A 739 1.61 0.20 -7.09
CA ALA A 739 1.04 1.54 -7.18
C ALA A 739 0.05 1.66 -8.36
N LEU A 740 0.42 1.16 -9.55
CA LEU A 740 -0.47 1.16 -10.72
C LEU A 740 -1.72 0.31 -10.49
N GLN A 741 -1.61 -0.80 -9.75
CA GLN A 741 -2.74 -1.65 -9.39
C GLN A 741 -3.75 -0.91 -8.50
N ARG A 742 -3.26 -0.13 -7.53
CA ARG A 742 -4.10 0.62 -6.57
C ARG A 742 -4.86 1.78 -7.21
N VAL A 743 -4.26 2.49 -8.15
CA VAL A 743 -4.90 3.65 -8.78
C VAL A 743 -5.97 3.28 -9.82
N GLY A 744 -6.01 2.03 -10.27
CA GLY A 744 -6.98 1.58 -11.25
C GLY A 744 -6.57 1.88 -12.69
N ARG A 745 -7.55 1.80 -13.63
CA ARG A 745 -7.25 1.93 -15.06
C ARG A 745 -7.01 3.38 -15.51
N TYR A 746 -7.74 4.33 -14.94
CA TYR A 746 -7.67 5.74 -15.30
C TYR A 746 -6.99 6.49 -14.17
N PHE A 747 -5.81 7.02 -14.42
CA PHE A 747 -4.97 7.66 -13.43
C PHE A 747 -4.12 8.78 -14.03
N THR A 748 -3.74 9.69 -13.21
CA THR A 748 -2.73 10.71 -13.46
C THR A 748 -1.41 10.35 -12.77
N ILE A 749 -0.37 11.14 -12.99
CA ILE A 749 0.90 10.96 -12.27
C ILE A 749 0.74 11.22 -10.77
N ASP A 750 -0.10 12.20 -10.41
CA ASP A 750 -0.35 12.54 -9.01
C ASP A 750 -1.13 11.46 -8.26
N ASP A 751 -2.00 10.70 -8.94
CA ASP A 751 -2.68 9.54 -8.36
C ASP A 751 -1.67 8.44 -8.03
N VAL A 752 -0.68 8.20 -8.91
CA VAL A 752 0.37 7.20 -8.66
C VAL A 752 1.28 7.66 -7.51
N VAL A 753 1.62 8.93 -7.44
CA VAL A 753 2.36 9.51 -6.32
C VAL A 753 1.59 9.33 -5.01
N GLY A 754 0.30 9.69 -4.98
CA GLY A 754 -0.55 9.49 -3.79
C GLY A 754 -0.70 8.02 -3.40
N ALA A 755 -0.75 7.09 -4.38
CA ALA A 755 -0.74 5.66 -4.09
C ALA A 755 0.58 5.21 -3.46
N LEU A 756 1.72 5.67 -3.96
CA LEU A 756 3.04 5.39 -3.37
C LEU A 756 3.13 5.95 -1.95
N GLU A 757 2.77 7.22 -1.73
CA GLU A 757 2.77 7.86 -0.40
C GLU A 757 1.83 7.16 0.61
N SER A 758 0.87 6.36 0.13
CA SER A 758 -0.04 5.55 0.96
C SER A 758 0.50 4.17 1.34
N PHE A 759 1.71 3.81 0.92
CA PHE A 759 2.33 2.52 1.24
C PHE A 759 2.81 2.53 2.69
N SER A 760 1.98 2.07 3.62
CA SER A 760 2.33 1.99 5.04
C SER A 760 3.07 0.69 5.39
N SER A 761 2.83 -0.40 4.65
CA SER A 761 3.50 -1.69 4.82
C SER A 761 3.20 -2.54 3.58
N VAL A 762 4.11 -2.57 2.62
CA VAL A 762 3.98 -3.42 1.43
C VAL A 762 4.88 -4.63 1.60
N GLU A 763 4.26 -5.79 1.68
CA GLU A 763 4.94 -7.07 1.83
C GLU A 763 5.26 -7.67 0.46
N LEU A 764 6.50 -7.56 0.04
CA LEU A 764 7.00 -8.21 -1.18
C LEU A 764 7.75 -9.51 -0.90
N GLY A 765 7.77 -9.98 0.35
CA GLY A 765 8.50 -11.18 0.75
C GLY A 765 10.02 -11.04 0.66
N VAL A 766 10.56 -9.85 0.92
CA VAL A 766 12.00 -9.54 0.89
C VAL A 766 12.60 -9.37 2.28
N GLY A 767 11.95 -9.95 3.29
CA GLY A 767 12.45 -9.97 4.67
C GLY A 767 12.05 -8.78 5.52
N GLN A 768 11.42 -7.76 4.94
CA GLN A 768 10.89 -6.60 5.67
C GLN A 768 9.74 -5.95 4.89
N PRO A 769 8.79 -5.30 5.57
CA PRO A 769 7.80 -4.46 4.94
C PRO A 769 8.43 -3.20 4.36
N LEU A 770 7.89 -2.74 3.24
CA LEU A 770 8.32 -1.54 2.55
C LEU A 770 7.25 -0.45 2.70
N SER A 771 7.64 0.78 2.96
CA SER A 771 6.72 1.89 3.17
C SER A 771 7.24 3.17 2.54
N PHE A 772 6.30 4.03 2.10
CA PHE A 772 6.59 5.41 1.74
C PHE A 772 5.68 6.34 2.54
N HIS A 773 6.16 7.51 2.86
CA HIS A 773 5.41 8.57 3.52
C HIS A 773 5.56 9.89 2.77
N VAL A 774 4.62 10.81 2.94
CA VAL A 774 4.73 12.17 2.38
C VAL A 774 6.03 12.88 2.79
N SER A 775 6.53 12.56 3.99
CA SER A 775 7.80 13.09 4.52
C SER A 775 9.01 12.21 4.22
N ASP A 776 8.83 11.01 3.66
CA ASP A 776 9.92 10.09 3.37
C ASP A 776 9.59 9.22 2.16
N HIS A 777 10.26 9.49 1.06
CA HIS A 777 10.12 8.76 -0.20
C HIS A 777 11.19 7.66 -0.36
N GLN A 778 11.68 7.08 0.75
CA GLN A 778 12.61 5.94 0.75
C GLN A 778 11.93 4.70 1.34
N ALA A 779 11.76 3.63 0.56
CA ALA A 779 11.02 2.44 0.98
C ALA A 779 11.77 1.56 1.97
N SER A 780 13.10 1.57 1.96
CA SER A 780 13.95 0.75 2.82
C SER A 780 15.17 1.52 3.30
N HIS A 781 15.43 1.46 4.62
CA HIS A 781 16.64 1.96 5.28
C HIS A 781 17.59 0.82 5.67
N GLN A 782 17.22 -0.42 5.32
CA GLN A 782 17.98 -1.61 5.71
C GLN A 782 19.23 -1.76 4.87
N VAL A 783 20.34 -2.03 5.55
CA VAL A 783 21.62 -2.40 4.96
C VAL A 783 21.99 -3.81 5.40
N TRP A 784 22.26 -4.67 4.44
CA TRP A 784 22.80 -6.01 4.64
C TRP A 784 24.30 -6.03 4.32
N GLY A 785 25.00 -7.06 4.77
CA GLY A 785 26.38 -7.32 4.41
C GLY A 785 26.54 -8.61 3.63
N SER A 786 27.41 -8.61 2.66
CA SER A 786 27.88 -9.82 1.98
C SER A 786 29.40 -9.83 1.87
N ARG A 787 30.02 -11.00 1.81
CA ARG A 787 31.46 -11.17 1.67
C ARG A 787 31.73 -12.07 0.47
N ILE A 788 32.68 -11.68 -0.37
CA ILE A 788 33.11 -12.48 -1.52
C ILE A 788 34.07 -13.58 -1.00
N THR A 789 33.79 -14.84 -1.34
CA THR A 789 34.61 -16.00 -1.03
C THR A 789 35.65 -16.24 -2.11
N ALA A 790 36.58 -17.11 -1.87
CA ALA A 790 37.69 -17.41 -2.81
C ALA A 790 37.20 -17.93 -4.17
N ASP A 791 36.08 -18.60 -4.22
CA ASP A 791 35.40 -19.12 -5.44
C ASP A 791 34.42 -18.11 -6.05
N GLY A 792 34.35 -16.88 -5.51
CA GLY A 792 33.52 -15.80 -6.05
C GLY A 792 32.04 -15.87 -5.65
N VAL A 793 31.69 -16.74 -4.72
CA VAL A 793 30.33 -16.82 -4.13
C VAL A 793 30.17 -15.80 -3.01
N PHE A 794 28.96 -15.56 -2.56
CA PHE A 794 28.67 -14.60 -1.51
C PHE A 794 28.23 -15.30 -0.23
N GLU A 795 28.84 -14.90 0.88
CA GLU A 795 28.38 -15.28 2.23
C GLU A 795 27.75 -14.08 2.91
N GLU A 796 26.63 -14.28 3.60
CA GLU A 796 25.96 -13.26 4.39
C GLU A 796 26.86 -12.83 5.56
N VAL A 797 26.93 -11.54 5.80
CA VAL A 797 27.63 -10.93 6.93
C VAL A 797 26.65 -10.10 7.76
N ASP A 798 26.46 -10.49 9.00
CA ASP A 798 25.72 -9.67 9.96
C ASP A 798 26.59 -8.47 10.41
N LEU A 799 26.24 -7.28 9.92
CA LEU A 799 26.99 -6.05 10.17
C LEU A 799 26.93 -5.59 11.63
N ASN A 800 26.01 -6.12 12.42
CA ASN A 800 25.81 -5.76 13.83
C ASN A 800 26.35 -6.80 14.81
N LYS A 801 26.61 -8.02 14.35
CA LYS A 801 26.95 -9.13 15.23
C LYS A 801 28.44 -9.15 15.57
N VAL A 802 28.77 -8.84 16.82
CA VAL A 802 30.10 -9.10 17.37
C VAL A 802 30.27 -10.62 17.48
N ARG A 803 31.20 -11.21 16.71
CA ARG A 803 31.58 -12.63 16.95
C ARG A 803 32.25 -12.71 18.32
N LEU A 804 31.59 -13.40 19.26
CA LEU A 804 32.13 -13.73 20.57
C LEU A 804 33.31 -14.70 20.47
#